data_13fec835bd05da0632a59ee8495b5eb0
#
_entry.id   13fec835bd05da0632a59ee8495b5eb0
#
_cell.length_a   1.000
_cell.length_b   1.000
_cell.length_c   1.000
_cell.angle_alpha   90.00
_cell.angle_beta   90.00
_cell.angle_gamma   90.00
#
_symmetry.space_group_name_H-M   'P 1'
#
loop_
_entity.id
_entity.type
_entity.pdbx_description
1 polymer ?
#
loop_
_entity_poly.entity_id
_entity_poly.type
_entity_poly.pdbx_seq_one_letter_code
_entity_poly.pdbx_strand_id
1 'polypeptide(L)'
;MKESLFFILMKKVLVFIFLLCSLSARSQFNTDRLMMTGRSALYYEDYVLSIQYFSQVLNAKPYLYEPWFFRGLAKFYLDDYVGSESDVTRAISLNPYMANMYELRGLCRIRQKQFDGAIADYDKSISIDSRNQGAWFNRALCRMENKDYDGAQRDLDTIVVKWNKFANAYSLKAEVSLLQKDTVAADGWLDKCLTIDPYDGPAWTTRAMISLSRKKWKDADTYLGKAIHLKPKIVGNYINRALARYNINNLRGAMADYDTALDLDPDNFIGHYNRGLLRMQLGDDNRAITDFDYVIKMEPYNVMAVFNRAILLDKTGHLHEAIRDYSAVIKQFPNFWTGLMRRASCYRRIGMTAKAELDEFKIMKAQMDKRQGVQPRWSKNKSKQMRKRSEVDPEKYNQLVVADQNEVEHEYKSGYRGKVQNRNVGLSYRPMYALSLFTYSNGVKTYQAYAAEVEKFNSVRKGAGQHLYVNCAVAKLDEATSKALLARLDTLSQMVDACRDMAVLIHLLMERAVVYSVVQNFDAAISDLTACIQNDSNNALAYWQRSVCLSMSGEFHSVQGVNSEITAGRAVSDMETACKFAPRNAYLFYNLGNLYVARKRYADAVKQYDRAIELNSSIAEAFFNRGLALSELGDKAGASVSLSKAGELGLYDAYSVLKQLNQSKSKAKASDSE
;
A
#
# COMPACT_ATOMS: atom_id res chain seq x y z
N MET A 1 -66.95 -35.33 31.01
CA MET A 1 -66.24 -35.29 29.71
C MET A 1 -65.99 -33.88 29.19
N LYS A 2 -66.87 -32.90 29.30
CA LYS A 2 -66.63 -31.51 28.85
C LYS A 2 -65.57 -30.74 29.65
N GLU A 3 -65.47 -30.93 30.96
CA GLU A 3 -64.47 -30.25 31.80
C GLU A 3 -63.03 -30.77 31.57
N SER A 4 -62.86 -32.04 31.30
CA SER A 4 -61.55 -32.63 30.99
C SER A 4 -60.99 -32.14 29.66
N LEU A 5 -61.89 -31.91 28.66
CA LEU A 5 -61.49 -31.41 27.36
C LEU A 5 -61.08 -29.91 27.42
N PHE A 6 -61.77 -29.12 28.24
CA PHE A 6 -61.44 -27.72 28.51
C PHE A 6 -60.08 -27.57 29.19
N PHE A 7 -59.77 -28.44 30.18
CA PHE A 7 -58.46 -28.45 30.87
C PHE A 7 -57.29 -28.85 29.95
N ILE A 8 -57.51 -29.76 29.00
CA ILE A 8 -56.52 -30.19 28.02
C ILE A 8 -56.29 -29.05 26.98
N LEU A 9 -57.34 -28.38 26.57
CA LEU A 9 -57.27 -27.24 25.64
C LEU A 9 -56.51 -26.06 26.29
N MET A 10 -56.80 -25.76 27.56
CA MET A 10 -56.18 -24.70 28.34
C MET A 10 -54.68 -25.00 28.58
N LYS A 11 -54.29 -26.27 28.85
CA LYS A 11 -52.87 -26.66 28.89
C LYS A 11 -52.17 -26.49 27.55
N LYS A 12 -52.81 -26.84 26.43
CA LYS A 12 -52.21 -26.65 25.08
C LYS A 12 -52.06 -25.19 24.75
N VAL A 13 -53.03 -24.33 25.10
CA VAL A 13 -52.95 -22.88 24.89
C VAL A 13 -51.86 -22.26 25.78
N LEU A 14 -51.71 -22.70 27.04
CA LEU A 14 -50.66 -22.26 27.96
C LEU A 14 -49.25 -22.68 27.45
N VAL A 15 -49.09 -23.91 26.93
CA VAL A 15 -47.84 -24.38 26.32
C VAL A 15 -47.55 -23.59 25.04
N PHE A 16 -48.56 -23.26 24.24
CA PHE A 16 -48.39 -22.45 23.03
C PHE A 16 -48.01 -20.98 23.34
N ILE A 17 -48.59 -20.40 24.39
CA ILE A 17 -48.21 -19.07 24.91
C ILE A 17 -46.81 -19.11 25.51
N PHE A 18 -46.44 -20.16 26.23
CA PHE A 18 -45.09 -20.33 26.77
C PHE A 18 -44.03 -20.54 25.66
N LEU A 19 -44.39 -21.25 24.59
CA LEU A 19 -43.57 -21.38 23.38
C LEU A 19 -43.45 -20.04 22.60
N LEU A 20 -44.51 -19.27 22.50
CA LEU A 20 -44.50 -17.92 21.94
C LEU A 20 -43.69 -16.95 22.79
N CYS A 21 -43.82 -17.00 24.13
CA CYS A 21 -42.99 -16.21 25.05
C CYS A 21 -41.51 -16.65 25.07
N SER A 22 -41.23 -17.95 24.91
CA SER A 22 -39.85 -18.46 24.80
C SER A 22 -39.19 -18.13 23.44
N LEU A 23 -40.01 -17.98 22.37
CA LEU A 23 -39.57 -17.48 21.06
C LEU A 23 -39.33 -15.96 21.09
N SER A 24 -40.05 -15.21 21.91
CA SER A 24 -39.83 -13.78 22.14
C SER A 24 -38.78 -13.48 23.19
N ALA A 25 -38.36 -14.45 24.00
CA ALA A 25 -37.21 -14.38 24.90
C ALA A 25 -35.88 -14.69 24.19
N ARG A 26 -35.79 -14.51 22.87
CA ARG A 26 -34.49 -14.24 22.25
C ARG A 26 -33.96 -13.00 22.93
N SER A 27 -32.83 -13.16 23.61
CA SER A 27 -32.04 -12.09 24.21
C SER A 27 -32.23 -10.83 23.38
N GLN A 28 -32.93 -9.81 23.90
CA GLN A 28 -33.08 -8.52 23.27
C GLN A 28 -31.64 -8.00 23.13
N PHE A 29 -31.10 -8.11 21.91
CA PHE A 29 -29.80 -7.59 21.58
C PHE A 29 -29.85 -6.10 21.88
N ASN A 30 -29.23 -5.67 22.99
CA ASN A 30 -29.29 -4.28 23.40
C ASN A 30 -28.41 -3.45 22.45
N THR A 31 -28.98 -3.13 21.28
CA THR A 31 -28.32 -2.36 20.22
C THR A 31 -27.83 -1.02 20.72
N ASP A 32 -28.52 -0.41 21.71
CA ASP A 32 -28.11 0.91 22.24
C ASP A 32 -26.84 0.78 23.07
N ARG A 33 -26.73 -0.28 23.86
CA ARG A 33 -25.48 -0.60 24.57
C ARG A 33 -24.32 -0.86 23.61
N LEU A 34 -24.55 -1.61 22.53
CA LEU A 34 -23.53 -1.88 21.52
C LEU A 34 -23.12 -0.58 20.78
N MET A 35 -24.07 0.29 20.47
CA MET A 35 -23.80 1.60 19.90
C MET A 35 -22.93 2.46 20.83
N MET A 36 -23.29 2.53 22.14
CA MET A 36 -22.49 3.27 23.11
C MET A 36 -21.10 2.70 23.26
N THR A 37 -20.96 1.37 23.35
CA THR A 37 -19.66 0.71 23.48
C THR A 37 -18.81 0.91 22.20
N GLY A 38 -19.42 0.83 21.01
CA GLY A 38 -18.75 1.11 19.74
C GLY A 38 -18.25 2.56 19.65
N ARG A 39 -19.06 3.54 20.09
CA ARG A 39 -18.65 4.96 20.16
C ARG A 39 -17.54 5.17 21.19
N SER A 40 -17.60 4.49 22.34
CA SER A 40 -16.55 4.55 23.35
C SER A 40 -15.24 3.98 22.81
N ALA A 41 -15.28 2.82 22.16
CA ALA A 41 -14.11 2.24 21.49
C ALA A 41 -13.51 3.20 20.45
N LEU A 42 -14.36 3.86 19.64
CA LEU A 42 -13.95 4.86 18.66
C LEU A 42 -13.25 6.07 19.34
N TYR A 43 -13.80 6.53 20.45
CA TYR A 43 -13.23 7.65 21.23
C TYR A 43 -11.85 7.31 21.81
N TYR A 44 -11.67 6.07 22.29
CA TYR A 44 -10.38 5.57 22.78
C TYR A 44 -9.45 5.03 21.69
N GLU A 45 -9.76 5.33 20.43
CA GLU A 45 -8.95 4.97 19.26
C GLU A 45 -8.82 3.42 19.03
N ASP A 46 -9.68 2.62 19.64
CA ASP A 46 -9.79 1.19 19.31
C ASP A 46 -10.76 0.98 18.14
N TYR A 47 -10.27 1.32 16.96
CA TYR A 47 -11.08 1.33 15.72
C TYR A 47 -11.57 -0.07 15.35
N VAL A 48 -10.74 -1.08 15.60
CA VAL A 48 -11.07 -2.47 15.28
C VAL A 48 -12.23 -2.96 16.14
N LEU A 49 -12.18 -2.73 17.43
CA LEU A 49 -13.25 -3.06 18.36
C LEU A 49 -14.54 -2.27 18.03
N SER A 50 -14.38 -1.02 17.67
CA SER A 50 -15.49 -0.16 17.22
C SER A 50 -16.20 -0.76 16.00
N ILE A 51 -15.46 -1.19 14.97
CA ILE A 51 -16.00 -1.86 13.78
C ILE A 51 -16.80 -3.12 14.14
N GLN A 52 -16.34 -3.90 15.13
CA GLN A 52 -17.06 -5.09 15.58
C GLN A 52 -18.42 -4.76 16.16
N TYR A 53 -18.45 -3.81 17.10
CA TYR A 53 -19.71 -3.42 17.73
C TYR A 53 -20.69 -2.85 16.73
N PHE A 54 -20.25 -1.97 15.83
CA PHE A 54 -21.13 -1.43 14.80
C PHE A 54 -21.57 -2.51 13.80
N SER A 55 -20.72 -3.47 13.46
CA SER A 55 -21.10 -4.61 12.61
C SER A 55 -22.18 -5.48 13.27
N GLN A 56 -22.11 -5.70 14.59
CA GLN A 56 -23.16 -6.39 15.33
C GLN A 56 -24.48 -5.62 15.33
N VAL A 57 -24.42 -4.29 15.51
CA VAL A 57 -25.64 -3.44 15.41
C VAL A 57 -26.23 -3.51 14.00
N LEU A 58 -25.41 -3.44 12.96
CA LEU A 58 -25.84 -3.48 11.56
C LEU A 58 -26.45 -4.82 11.16
N ASN A 59 -25.98 -5.92 11.74
CA ASN A 59 -26.59 -7.24 11.54
C ASN A 59 -28.01 -7.31 12.13
N ALA A 60 -28.27 -6.60 13.23
CA ALA A 60 -29.56 -6.55 13.87
C ALA A 60 -30.49 -5.46 13.29
N LYS A 61 -29.93 -4.28 12.98
CA LYS A 61 -30.68 -3.09 12.53
C LYS A 61 -29.98 -2.38 11.35
N PRO A 62 -29.99 -2.95 10.14
CA PRO A 62 -29.26 -2.41 8.98
C PRO A 62 -29.87 -1.09 8.42
N TYR A 63 -31.03 -0.68 8.90
CA TYR A 63 -31.74 0.53 8.49
C TYR A 63 -31.33 1.78 9.27
N LEU A 64 -30.49 1.66 10.31
CA LEU A 64 -29.95 2.80 11.05
C LEU A 64 -28.74 3.38 10.30
N TYR A 65 -28.74 4.69 10.07
CA TYR A 65 -27.63 5.35 9.37
C TYR A 65 -26.37 5.53 10.25
N GLU A 66 -26.56 5.76 11.55
CA GLU A 66 -25.47 6.07 12.49
C GLU A 66 -24.40 4.98 12.59
N PRO A 67 -24.73 3.67 12.76
CA PRO A 67 -23.70 2.65 12.83
C PRO A 67 -22.94 2.48 11.52
N TRP A 68 -23.55 2.72 10.35
CA TRP A 68 -22.86 2.79 9.06
C TRP A 68 -21.86 3.93 9.05
N PHE A 69 -22.27 5.13 9.47
CA PHE A 69 -21.39 6.29 9.51
C PHE A 69 -20.20 6.08 10.46
N PHE A 70 -20.43 5.63 11.69
CA PHE A 70 -19.35 5.43 12.66
C PHE A 70 -18.44 4.27 12.29
N ARG A 71 -18.97 3.21 11.65
CA ARG A 71 -18.12 2.14 11.11
C ARG A 71 -17.26 2.64 9.95
N GLY A 72 -17.82 3.42 9.05
CA GLY A 72 -17.08 4.10 8.00
C GLY A 72 -15.98 5.00 8.56
N LEU A 73 -16.27 5.77 9.60
CA LEU A 73 -15.28 6.61 10.28
C LEU A 73 -14.15 5.79 10.91
N ALA A 74 -14.45 4.67 11.58
CA ALA A 74 -13.44 3.77 12.14
C ALA A 74 -12.55 3.17 11.04
N LYS A 75 -13.13 2.78 9.90
CA LYS A 75 -12.39 2.30 8.72
C LYS A 75 -11.49 3.39 8.12
N PHE A 76 -11.99 4.62 8.03
CA PHE A 76 -11.18 5.76 7.56
C PHE A 76 -9.89 5.92 8.38
N TYR A 77 -9.98 5.80 9.70
CA TYR A 77 -8.81 5.86 10.57
C TYR A 77 -7.83 4.68 10.43
N LEU A 78 -8.29 3.57 9.88
CA LEU A 78 -7.47 2.41 9.54
C LEU A 78 -6.95 2.44 8.09
N ASP A 79 -7.06 3.58 7.39
CA ASP A 79 -6.70 3.76 5.98
C ASP A 79 -7.53 2.89 5.00
N ASP A 80 -8.65 2.32 5.45
CA ASP A 80 -9.61 1.61 4.61
C ASP A 80 -10.59 2.59 3.96
N TYR A 81 -10.10 3.38 3.00
CA TYR A 81 -10.87 4.42 2.35
C TYR A 81 -12.01 3.87 1.49
N VAL A 82 -11.82 2.71 0.86
CA VAL A 82 -12.83 2.05 0.01
C VAL A 82 -13.99 1.52 0.86
N GLY A 83 -13.68 0.81 1.94
CA GLY A 83 -14.69 0.32 2.86
C GLY A 83 -15.40 1.43 3.62
N SER A 84 -14.68 2.51 3.96
CA SER A 84 -15.27 3.72 4.55
C SER A 84 -16.24 4.39 3.59
N GLU A 85 -15.87 4.62 2.32
CA GLU A 85 -16.73 5.21 1.31
C GLU A 85 -18.01 4.40 1.11
N SER A 86 -17.93 3.08 1.07
CA SER A 86 -19.06 2.18 0.95
C SER A 86 -20.04 2.34 2.11
N ASP A 87 -19.52 2.29 3.35
CA ASP A 87 -20.33 2.43 4.56
C ASP A 87 -20.99 3.82 4.64
N VAL A 88 -20.22 4.88 4.37
CA VAL A 88 -20.76 6.26 4.40
C VAL A 88 -21.77 6.48 3.27
N THR A 89 -21.57 5.89 2.09
CA THR A 89 -22.56 5.94 1.01
C THR A 89 -23.90 5.30 1.44
N ARG A 90 -23.81 4.17 2.16
CA ARG A 90 -25.00 3.55 2.74
C ARG A 90 -25.65 4.45 3.80
N ALA A 91 -24.86 5.07 4.68
CA ALA A 91 -25.38 6.02 5.67
C ALA A 91 -26.10 7.21 5.01
N ILE A 92 -25.52 7.80 3.95
CA ILE A 92 -26.13 8.90 3.18
C ILE A 92 -27.45 8.46 2.53
N SER A 93 -27.53 7.23 1.99
CA SER A 93 -28.77 6.71 1.40
C SER A 93 -29.91 6.58 2.41
N LEU A 94 -29.58 6.40 3.69
CA LEU A 94 -30.55 6.30 4.79
C LEU A 94 -30.90 7.67 5.39
N ASN A 95 -29.96 8.60 5.43
CA ASN A 95 -30.16 9.97 5.89
C ASN A 95 -29.32 10.97 5.07
N PRO A 96 -29.87 11.64 4.05
CA PRO A 96 -29.12 12.53 3.17
C PRO A 96 -28.93 13.96 3.71
N TYR A 97 -29.33 14.26 4.94
CA TYR A 97 -29.36 15.63 5.48
C TYR A 97 -28.18 15.96 6.41
N MET A 98 -27.18 15.08 6.51
CA MET A 98 -26.05 15.24 7.42
C MET A 98 -24.78 15.64 6.65
N ALA A 99 -24.34 16.89 6.80
CA ALA A 99 -23.17 17.44 6.09
C ALA A 99 -21.88 16.63 6.31
N ASN A 100 -21.64 16.20 7.55
CA ASN A 100 -20.43 15.45 7.94
C ASN A 100 -20.28 14.09 7.22
N MET A 101 -21.36 13.48 6.74
CA MET A 101 -21.27 12.24 5.97
C MET A 101 -20.68 12.50 4.58
N TYR A 102 -21.10 13.58 3.93
CA TYR A 102 -20.52 13.98 2.63
C TYR A 102 -19.06 14.39 2.79
N GLU A 103 -18.70 15.08 3.88
CA GLU A 103 -17.30 15.42 4.17
C GLU A 103 -16.42 14.17 4.32
N LEU A 104 -16.85 13.19 5.10
CA LEU A 104 -16.10 11.95 5.28
C LEU A 104 -15.97 11.18 3.96
N ARG A 105 -17.07 11.12 3.15
CA ARG A 105 -16.99 10.48 1.83
C ARG A 105 -16.09 11.25 0.87
N GLY A 106 -16.15 12.57 0.88
CA GLY A 106 -15.23 13.44 0.13
C GLY A 106 -13.77 13.18 0.50
N LEU A 107 -13.44 13.08 1.79
CA LEU A 107 -12.09 12.72 2.25
C LEU A 107 -11.65 11.33 1.75
N CYS A 108 -12.55 10.32 1.80
CA CYS A 108 -12.27 9.00 1.25
C CYS A 108 -11.93 9.07 -0.25
N ARG A 109 -12.70 9.84 -1.02
CA ARG A 109 -12.51 10.03 -2.47
C ARG A 109 -11.21 10.76 -2.81
N ILE A 110 -10.84 11.76 -2.01
CA ILE A 110 -9.53 12.43 -2.12
C ILE A 110 -8.38 11.42 -1.99
N ARG A 111 -8.43 10.57 -0.95
CA ARG A 111 -7.39 9.54 -0.73
C ARG A 111 -7.33 8.53 -1.89
N GLN A 112 -8.40 8.37 -2.62
CA GLN A 112 -8.51 7.55 -3.83
C GLN A 112 -8.21 8.34 -5.12
N LYS A 113 -7.91 9.65 -5.04
CA LYS A 113 -7.71 10.57 -6.18
C LYS A 113 -8.95 10.75 -7.08
N GLN A 114 -10.13 10.57 -6.53
CA GLN A 114 -11.41 10.77 -7.21
C GLN A 114 -11.92 12.19 -6.94
N PHE A 115 -11.21 13.20 -7.46
CA PHE A 115 -11.44 14.61 -7.12
C PHE A 115 -12.82 15.12 -7.53
N ASP A 116 -13.34 14.73 -8.71
CA ASP A 116 -14.69 15.14 -9.16
C ASP A 116 -15.78 14.68 -8.20
N GLY A 117 -15.69 13.42 -7.74
CA GLY A 117 -16.61 12.87 -6.77
C GLY A 117 -16.50 13.57 -5.40
N ALA A 118 -15.29 13.95 -5.00
CA ALA A 118 -15.05 14.70 -3.77
C ALA A 118 -15.63 16.13 -3.85
N ILE A 119 -15.45 16.82 -4.97
CA ILE A 119 -16.02 18.14 -5.22
C ILE A 119 -17.55 18.09 -5.09
N ALA A 120 -18.20 17.11 -5.71
CA ALA A 120 -19.66 16.94 -5.62
C ALA A 120 -20.13 16.68 -4.17
N ASP A 121 -19.36 15.94 -3.39
CA ASP A 121 -19.65 15.72 -1.98
C ASP A 121 -19.50 17.01 -1.15
N TYR A 122 -18.45 17.79 -1.36
CA TYR A 122 -18.29 19.09 -0.69
C TYR A 122 -19.33 20.11 -1.14
N ASP A 123 -19.78 20.10 -2.40
CA ASP A 123 -20.89 20.90 -2.89
C ASP A 123 -22.15 20.59 -2.05
N LYS A 124 -22.42 19.30 -1.83
CA LYS A 124 -23.57 18.88 -1.03
C LYS A 124 -23.40 19.25 0.44
N SER A 125 -22.21 19.01 1.04
CA SER A 125 -21.92 19.41 2.42
C SER A 125 -22.14 20.91 2.63
N ILE A 126 -21.59 21.77 1.76
CA ILE A 126 -21.74 23.22 1.80
C ILE A 126 -23.19 23.67 1.62
N SER A 127 -23.98 22.97 0.79
CA SER A 127 -25.40 23.24 0.62
C SER A 127 -26.22 22.99 1.90
N ILE A 128 -25.78 22.04 2.74
CA ILE A 128 -26.41 21.71 4.02
C ILE A 128 -25.90 22.63 5.13
N ASP A 129 -24.59 22.82 5.22
CA ASP A 129 -23.95 23.75 6.18
C ASP A 129 -22.91 24.64 5.48
N SER A 130 -23.34 25.82 5.07
CA SER A 130 -22.48 26.82 4.41
C SER A 130 -21.46 27.50 5.34
N ARG A 131 -21.51 27.24 6.65
CA ARG A 131 -20.59 27.81 7.67
C ARG A 131 -19.39 26.91 7.91
N ASN A 132 -19.35 25.72 7.32
CA ASN A 132 -18.23 24.82 7.48
C ASN A 132 -17.03 25.27 6.64
N GLN A 133 -16.08 25.95 7.30
CA GLN A 133 -14.84 26.45 6.71
C GLN A 133 -14.00 25.31 6.06
N GLY A 134 -13.94 24.14 6.71
CA GLY A 134 -13.19 22.97 6.22
C GLY A 134 -13.71 22.44 4.90
N ALA A 135 -15.04 22.41 4.74
CA ALA A 135 -15.66 21.94 3.49
C ALA A 135 -15.32 22.85 2.29
N TRP A 136 -15.38 24.18 2.50
CA TRP A 136 -14.98 25.15 1.47
C TRP A 136 -13.49 24.99 1.11
N PHE A 137 -12.63 24.86 2.10
CA PHE A 137 -11.19 24.74 1.90
C PHE A 137 -10.83 23.44 1.17
N ASN A 138 -11.39 22.32 1.59
CA ASN A 138 -11.16 21.03 0.95
C ASN A 138 -11.67 21.00 -0.49
N ARG A 139 -12.81 21.67 -0.77
CA ARG A 139 -13.29 21.80 -2.15
C ARG A 139 -12.34 22.61 -3.02
N ALA A 140 -11.82 23.72 -2.49
CA ALA A 140 -10.80 24.52 -3.19
C ALA A 140 -9.54 23.71 -3.50
N LEU A 141 -9.05 22.92 -2.54
CA LEU A 141 -7.94 21.99 -2.76
C LEU A 141 -8.25 20.97 -3.85
N CYS A 142 -9.42 20.33 -3.79
CA CYS A 142 -9.81 19.36 -4.82
C CYS A 142 -9.88 19.98 -6.21
N ARG A 143 -10.41 21.20 -6.32
CA ARG A 143 -10.45 21.95 -7.58
C ARG A 143 -9.05 22.27 -8.11
N MET A 144 -8.14 22.67 -7.23
CA MET A 144 -6.74 22.91 -7.59
C MET A 144 -6.07 21.64 -8.12
N GLU A 145 -6.21 20.51 -7.40
CA GLU A 145 -5.66 19.21 -7.83
C GLU A 145 -6.28 18.74 -9.16
N ASN A 146 -7.54 19.05 -9.40
CA ASN A 146 -8.26 18.78 -10.64
C ASN A 146 -7.97 19.83 -11.74
N LYS A 147 -7.07 20.78 -11.47
CA LYS A 147 -6.67 21.89 -12.40
C LYS A 147 -7.81 22.88 -12.73
N ASP A 148 -8.90 22.89 -11.95
CA ASP A 148 -9.92 23.95 -11.98
C ASP A 148 -9.47 25.13 -11.10
N TYR A 149 -8.46 25.86 -11.59
CA TYR A 149 -7.87 26.96 -10.83
C TYR A 149 -8.85 28.11 -10.60
N ASP A 150 -9.71 28.39 -11.58
CA ASP A 150 -10.71 29.46 -11.47
C ASP A 150 -11.79 29.12 -10.45
N GLY A 151 -12.22 27.86 -10.39
CA GLY A 151 -13.11 27.36 -9.36
C GLY A 151 -12.48 27.42 -7.97
N ALA A 152 -11.21 27.02 -7.87
CA ALA A 152 -10.46 27.12 -6.61
C ALA A 152 -10.34 28.56 -6.14
N GLN A 153 -10.04 29.53 -7.04
CA GLN A 153 -9.96 30.95 -6.68
C GLN A 153 -11.31 31.48 -6.17
N ARG A 154 -12.44 31.14 -6.81
CA ARG A 154 -13.78 31.57 -6.33
C ARG A 154 -14.08 31.05 -4.92
N ASP A 155 -13.73 29.82 -4.62
CA ASP A 155 -13.90 29.26 -3.28
C ASP A 155 -13.01 30.00 -2.26
N LEU A 156 -11.75 30.22 -2.61
CA LEU A 156 -10.78 30.93 -1.76
C LEU A 156 -11.19 32.39 -1.56
N ASP A 157 -11.74 33.08 -2.56
CA ASP A 157 -12.30 34.43 -2.41
C ASP A 157 -13.43 34.43 -1.37
N THR A 158 -14.29 33.44 -1.40
CA THR A 158 -15.35 33.29 -0.41
C THR A 158 -14.79 33.06 0.99
N ILE A 159 -13.74 32.21 1.10
CA ILE A 159 -13.11 31.88 2.38
C ILE A 159 -12.46 33.12 3.01
N VAL A 160 -11.64 33.88 2.24
CA VAL A 160 -10.94 35.04 2.77
C VAL A 160 -11.86 36.19 3.17
N VAL A 161 -13.06 36.25 2.58
CA VAL A 161 -14.09 37.21 2.98
C VAL A 161 -14.80 36.76 4.25
N LYS A 162 -15.23 35.49 4.31
CA LYS A 162 -15.98 34.95 5.47
C LYS A 162 -15.09 34.71 6.70
N TRP A 163 -13.84 34.27 6.48
CA TRP A 163 -12.90 33.86 7.52
C TRP A 163 -11.51 34.50 7.30
N ASN A 164 -11.44 35.80 7.42
CA ASN A 164 -10.27 36.62 7.09
C ASN A 164 -8.99 36.31 7.90
N LYS A 165 -9.10 35.57 9.01
CA LYS A 165 -7.96 35.11 9.83
C LYS A 165 -7.49 33.70 9.51
N PHE A 166 -8.00 33.08 8.46
CA PHE A 166 -7.63 31.71 8.07
C PHE A 166 -6.40 31.74 7.15
N ALA A 167 -5.21 31.69 7.71
CA ALA A 167 -3.93 31.82 7.02
C ALA A 167 -3.77 30.82 5.85
N ASN A 168 -4.18 29.54 6.07
CA ASN A 168 -4.08 28.48 5.04
C ASN A 168 -4.80 28.85 3.72
N ALA A 169 -5.90 29.63 3.78
CA ALA A 169 -6.58 30.03 2.55
C ALA A 169 -5.74 31.02 1.72
N TYR A 170 -5.00 31.90 2.36
CA TYR A 170 -4.10 32.83 1.67
C TYR A 170 -2.87 32.09 1.10
N SER A 171 -2.34 31.08 1.84
CA SER A 171 -1.26 30.23 1.35
C SER A 171 -1.70 29.45 0.10
N LEU A 172 -2.86 28.81 0.16
CA LEU A 172 -3.41 28.07 -0.99
C LEU A 172 -3.73 29.00 -2.16
N LYS A 173 -4.20 30.23 -1.89
CA LYS A 173 -4.47 31.22 -2.91
C LYS A 173 -3.18 31.68 -3.63
N ALA A 174 -2.09 31.80 -2.87
CA ALA A 174 -0.77 32.06 -3.45
C ALA A 174 -0.31 30.91 -4.35
N GLU A 175 -0.50 29.67 -3.91
CA GLU A 175 -0.14 28.48 -4.69
C GLU A 175 -0.93 28.40 -6.01
N VAL A 176 -2.25 28.57 -5.96
CA VAL A 176 -3.08 28.62 -7.16
C VAL A 176 -2.61 29.73 -8.12
N SER A 177 -2.25 30.92 -7.58
CA SER A 177 -1.70 32.00 -8.39
C SER A 177 -0.36 31.63 -9.06
N LEU A 178 0.51 30.87 -8.36
CA LEU A 178 1.76 30.35 -8.93
C LEU A 178 1.50 29.35 -10.05
N LEU A 179 0.53 28.44 -9.89
CA LEU A 179 0.13 27.51 -10.95
C LEU A 179 -0.43 28.22 -12.17
N GLN A 180 -1.08 29.38 -11.99
CA GLN A 180 -1.51 30.30 -13.06
C GLN A 180 -0.38 31.21 -13.57
N LYS A 181 0.86 31.06 -13.04
CA LYS A 181 2.05 31.86 -13.37
C LYS A 181 1.97 33.35 -12.96
N ASP A 182 1.05 33.70 -12.08
CA ASP A 182 0.95 35.03 -11.49
C ASP A 182 1.75 35.12 -10.19
N THR A 183 3.06 35.34 -10.35
CA THR A 183 3.97 35.42 -9.18
C THR A 183 3.76 36.72 -8.39
N VAL A 184 3.16 37.78 -8.97
CA VAL A 184 2.92 39.06 -8.27
C VAL A 184 1.74 38.88 -7.30
N ALA A 185 0.63 38.34 -7.79
CA ALA A 185 -0.51 38.02 -6.92
C ALA A 185 -0.10 37.06 -5.80
N ALA A 186 0.69 36.00 -6.14
CA ALA A 186 1.16 35.02 -5.17
C ALA A 186 1.95 35.68 -4.02
N ASP A 187 2.89 36.57 -4.33
CA ASP A 187 3.69 37.29 -3.33
C ASP A 187 2.80 38.12 -2.38
N GLY A 188 1.78 38.83 -2.94
CA GLY A 188 0.82 39.60 -2.14
C GLY A 188 -0.07 38.72 -1.23
N TRP A 189 -0.43 37.50 -1.68
CA TRP A 189 -1.19 36.57 -0.83
C TRP A 189 -0.32 35.98 0.28
N LEU A 190 0.96 35.70 -0.01
CA LEU A 190 1.92 35.24 1.01
C LEU A 190 2.18 36.30 2.07
N ASP A 191 2.24 37.60 1.69
CA ASP A 191 2.32 38.70 2.67
C ASP A 191 1.15 38.65 3.65
N LYS A 192 -0.07 38.49 3.17
CA LYS A 192 -1.26 38.37 4.01
C LYS A 192 -1.23 37.11 4.88
N CYS A 193 -0.83 35.94 4.30
CA CYS A 193 -0.68 34.70 5.04
C CYS A 193 0.28 34.88 6.21
N LEU A 194 1.49 35.39 5.95
CA LEU A 194 2.56 35.57 6.94
C LEU A 194 2.30 36.71 7.94
N THR A 195 1.40 37.65 7.63
CA THR A 195 0.90 38.63 8.57
C THR A 195 -0.04 37.98 9.60
N ILE A 196 -0.84 37.01 9.19
CA ILE A 196 -1.79 36.28 10.06
C ILE A 196 -1.06 35.19 10.84
N ASP A 197 -0.23 34.39 10.16
CA ASP A 197 0.56 33.31 10.73
C ASP A 197 2.04 33.45 10.34
N PRO A 198 2.86 34.15 11.14
CA PRO A 198 4.29 34.27 10.91
C PRO A 198 5.07 32.96 11.05
N TYR A 199 4.44 31.91 11.61
CA TYR A 199 5.05 30.59 11.85
C TYR A 199 4.75 29.56 10.76
N ASP A 200 4.14 29.97 9.65
CA ASP A 200 3.92 29.10 8.49
C ASP A 200 5.26 28.92 7.73
N GLY A 201 5.98 27.84 8.06
CA GLY A 201 7.25 27.49 7.39
C GLY A 201 7.13 27.27 5.89
N PRO A 202 6.15 26.49 5.40
CA PRO A 202 5.85 26.36 3.98
C PRO A 202 5.64 27.69 3.24
N ALA A 203 4.89 28.62 3.81
CA ALA A 203 4.69 29.93 3.20
C ALA A 203 6.01 30.72 3.05
N TRP A 204 6.91 30.66 4.06
CA TRP A 204 8.24 31.21 3.95
C TRP A 204 9.07 30.55 2.85
N THR A 205 9.00 29.21 2.72
CA THR A 205 9.67 28.47 1.65
C THR A 205 9.17 28.92 0.28
N THR A 206 7.85 28.99 0.07
CA THR A 206 7.24 29.42 -1.20
C THR A 206 7.64 30.85 -1.55
N ARG A 207 7.65 31.76 -0.57
CA ARG A 207 8.10 33.14 -0.78
C ARG A 207 9.57 33.21 -1.19
N ALA A 208 10.41 32.38 -0.57
CA ALA A 208 11.81 32.28 -0.94
C ALA A 208 12.00 31.79 -2.37
N MET A 209 11.20 30.79 -2.82
CA MET A 209 11.24 30.28 -4.18
C MET A 209 10.88 31.36 -5.21
N ILE A 210 9.88 32.21 -4.93
CA ILE A 210 9.56 33.39 -5.74
C ILE A 210 10.77 34.33 -5.79
N SER A 211 11.45 34.57 -4.67
CA SER A 211 12.63 35.42 -4.60
C SER A 211 13.81 34.83 -5.39
N LEU A 212 14.03 33.51 -5.34
CA LEU A 212 15.05 32.82 -6.14
C LEU A 212 14.78 32.98 -7.64
N SER A 213 13.53 32.76 -8.07
CA SER A 213 13.15 32.88 -9.49
C SER A 213 13.35 34.33 -10.02
N ARG A 214 13.19 35.32 -9.15
CA ARG A 214 13.44 36.74 -9.45
C ARG A 214 14.89 37.17 -9.21
N LYS A 215 15.79 36.21 -8.86
CA LYS A 215 17.21 36.48 -8.53
C LYS A 215 17.40 37.46 -7.37
N LYS A 216 16.43 37.58 -6.45
CA LYS A 216 16.50 38.36 -5.24
C LYS A 216 17.18 37.55 -4.13
N TRP A 217 18.49 37.33 -4.29
CA TRP A 217 19.25 36.37 -3.48
C TRP A 217 19.28 36.68 -1.98
N LYS A 218 19.35 37.97 -1.59
CA LYS A 218 19.35 38.37 -0.17
C LYS A 218 18.00 38.09 0.49
N ASP A 219 16.90 38.38 -0.21
CA ASP A 219 15.56 38.10 0.28
C ASP A 219 15.36 36.58 0.44
N ALA A 220 15.81 35.80 -0.56
CA ALA A 220 15.76 34.34 -0.51
C ALA A 220 16.54 33.76 0.66
N ASP A 221 17.79 34.22 0.93
CA ASP A 221 18.56 33.79 2.11
C ASP A 221 17.80 34.06 3.42
N THR A 222 17.21 35.27 3.55
CA THR A 222 16.45 35.69 4.74
C THR A 222 15.22 34.84 4.93
N TYR A 223 14.42 34.61 3.88
CA TYR A 223 13.18 33.82 3.95
C TYR A 223 13.43 32.35 4.20
N LEU A 224 14.46 31.76 3.54
CA LEU A 224 14.89 30.39 3.81
C LEU A 224 15.46 30.23 5.23
N GLY A 225 16.14 31.27 5.75
CA GLY A 225 16.56 31.29 7.13
C GLY A 225 15.40 31.14 8.11
N LYS A 226 14.29 31.85 7.88
CA LYS A 226 13.05 31.71 8.66
C LYS A 226 12.40 30.34 8.48
N ALA A 227 12.30 29.85 7.23
CA ALA A 227 11.74 28.54 6.93
C ALA A 227 12.50 27.39 7.63
N ILE A 228 13.83 27.45 7.61
CA ILE A 228 14.72 26.48 8.29
C ILE A 228 14.55 26.53 9.80
N HIS A 229 14.47 27.73 10.36
CA HIS A 229 14.26 27.88 11.81
C HIS A 229 12.96 27.22 12.26
N LEU A 230 11.89 27.34 11.46
CA LEU A 230 10.59 26.76 11.77
C LEU A 230 10.52 25.26 11.47
N LYS A 231 11.17 24.80 10.39
CA LYS A 231 11.19 23.41 9.95
C LYS A 231 12.60 22.95 9.56
N PRO A 232 13.46 22.61 10.54
CA PRO A 232 14.89 22.36 10.31
C PRO A 232 15.22 21.04 9.60
N LYS A 233 14.24 20.20 9.34
CA LYS A 233 14.46 18.89 8.67
C LYS A 233 14.19 18.90 7.16
N ILE A 234 13.84 20.05 6.58
CA ILE A 234 13.56 20.15 5.14
C ILE A 234 14.85 20.41 4.40
N VAL A 235 15.41 19.37 3.78
CA VAL A 235 16.71 19.38 3.08
C VAL A 235 16.76 20.42 1.95
N GLY A 236 15.69 20.50 1.14
CA GLY A 236 15.59 21.45 0.04
C GLY A 236 15.78 22.92 0.44
N ASN A 237 15.36 23.30 1.66
CA ASN A 237 15.55 24.67 2.16
C ASN A 237 17.03 25.02 2.35
N TYR A 238 17.85 24.07 2.82
CA TYR A 238 19.30 24.30 2.96
C TYR A 238 19.97 24.40 1.59
N ILE A 239 19.64 23.51 0.66
CA ILE A 239 20.20 23.54 -0.72
C ILE A 239 19.86 24.88 -1.40
N ASN A 240 18.62 25.31 -1.30
CA ASN A 240 18.16 26.57 -1.90
C ASN A 240 18.77 27.79 -1.19
N ARG A 241 18.98 27.74 0.14
CA ARG A 241 19.69 28.81 0.85
C ARG A 241 21.18 28.85 0.49
N ALA A 242 21.80 27.69 0.30
CA ALA A 242 23.17 27.60 -0.19
C ALA A 242 23.32 28.27 -1.57
N LEU A 243 22.36 28.01 -2.47
CA LEU A 243 22.32 28.68 -3.79
C LEU A 243 22.19 30.20 -3.64
N ALA A 244 21.30 30.68 -2.77
CA ALA A 244 21.17 32.13 -2.52
C ALA A 244 22.47 32.72 -1.96
N ARG A 245 23.09 32.06 -0.96
CA ARG A 245 24.35 32.45 -0.32
C ARG A 245 25.51 32.44 -1.29
N TYR A 246 25.58 31.45 -2.18
CA TYR A 246 26.55 31.41 -3.27
C TYR A 246 26.48 32.68 -4.13
N ASN A 247 25.27 33.06 -4.56
CA ASN A 247 25.08 34.23 -5.44
C ASN A 247 25.31 35.58 -4.74
N ILE A 248 25.27 35.65 -3.41
CA ILE A 248 25.68 36.84 -2.64
C ILE A 248 27.14 36.76 -2.17
N ASN A 249 27.91 35.83 -2.71
CA ASN A 249 29.31 35.59 -2.39
C ASN A 249 29.58 35.16 -0.93
N ASN A 250 28.59 34.61 -0.25
CA ASN A 250 28.77 33.99 1.08
C ASN A 250 29.10 32.49 0.91
N LEU A 251 30.30 32.22 0.36
CA LEU A 251 30.71 30.84 0.00
C LEU A 251 30.85 29.93 1.21
N ARG A 252 31.31 30.46 2.35
CA ARG A 252 31.40 29.67 3.61
C ARG A 252 30.03 29.27 4.10
N GLY A 253 29.04 30.18 4.09
CA GLY A 253 27.69 29.88 4.49
C GLY A 253 26.99 28.90 3.54
N ALA A 254 27.30 29.01 2.21
CA ALA A 254 26.78 28.06 1.24
C ALA A 254 27.33 26.63 1.45
N MET A 255 28.64 26.49 1.75
CA MET A 255 29.24 25.20 2.05
C MET A 255 28.61 24.56 3.31
N ALA A 256 28.46 25.33 4.39
CA ALA A 256 27.84 24.84 5.62
C ALA A 256 26.41 24.35 5.40
N ASP A 257 25.64 25.03 4.56
CA ASP A 257 24.27 24.62 4.22
C ASP A 257 24.25 23.31 3.40
N TYR A 258 25.15 23.15 2.42
CA TYR A 258 25.27 21.88 1.69
C TYR A 258 25.71 20.73 2.59
N ASP A 259 26.64 20.96 3.50
CA ASP A 259 27.07 19.95 4.47
C ASP A 259 25.88 19.55 5.37
N THR A 260 25.13 20.51 5.91
CA THR A 260 23.93 20.22 6.70
C THR A 260 22.84 19.48 5.90
N ALA A 261 22.66 19.86 4.64
CA ALA A 261 21.70 19.18 3.77
C ALA A 261 22.07 17.70 3.59
N LEU A 262 23.35 17.39 3.39
CA LEU A 262 23.85 16.02 3.20
C LEU A 262 24.01 15.24 4.50
N ASP A 263 24.13 15.91 5.64
CA ASP A 263 24.00 15.26 6.96
C ASP A 263 22.55 14.80 7.23
N LEU A 264 21.55 15.56 6.75
CA LEU A 264 20.13 15.22 6.86
C LEU A 264 19.68 14.15 5.85
N ASP A 265 20.21 14.22 4.63
CA ASP A 265 19.92 13.31 3.53
C ASP A 265 21.22 13.00 2.76
N PRO A 266 21.97 11.98 3.20
CA PRO A 266 23.24 11.60 2.58
C PRO A 266 23.14 11.15 1.13
N ASP A 267 21.93 10.79 0.69
CA ASP A 267 21.66 10.32 -0.67
C ASP A 267 21.14 11.45 -1.59
N ASN A 268 21.18 12.70 -1.14
CA ASN A 268 20.68 13.81 -1.91
C ASN A 268 21.57 14.17 -3.10
N PHE A 269 21.12 13.78 -4.26
CA PHE A 269 21.79 13.99 -5.54
C PHE A 269 22.11 15.48 -5.83
N ILE A 270 21.13 16.38 -5.66
CA ILE A 270 21.32 17.82 -5.93
C ILE A 270 22.30 18.44 -4.94
N GLY A 271 22.26 18.01 -3.70
CA GLY A 271 23.20 18.43 -2.66
C GLY A 271 24.65 18.10 -3.03
N HIS A 272 24.92 16.84 -3.41
CA HIS A 272 26.25 16.42 -3.85
C HIS A 272 26.70 17.17 -5.12
N TYR A 273 25.82 17.29 -6.12
CA TYR A 273 26.14 17.99 -7.36
C TYR A 273 26.53 19.45 -7.12
N ASN A 274 25.71 20.18 -6.39
CA ASN A 274 25.95 21.60 -6.09
C ASN A 274 27.17 21.80 -5.18
N ARG A 275 27.37 20.92 -4.18
CA ARG A 275 28.56 21.00 -3.30
C ARG A 275 29.83 20.69 -4.11
N GLY A 276 29.77 19.72 -5.02
CA GLY A 276 30.87 19.41 -5.93
C GLY A 276 31.28 20.61 -6.79
N LEU A 277 30.31 21.34 -7.36
CA LEU A 277 30.55 22.57 -8.12
C LEU A 277 31.18 23.67 -7.24
N LEU A 278 30.68 23.87 -6.02
CA LEU A 278 31.25 24.85 -5.10
C LEU A 278 32.67 24.47 -4.68
N ARG A 279 32.97 23.21 -4.36
CA ARG A 279 34.31 22.70 -4.05
C ARG A 279 35.27 22.87 -5.21
N MET A 280 34.82 22.57 -6.43
CA MET A 280 35.59 22.78 -7.67
C MET A 280 35.98 24.26 -7.84
N GLN A 281 35.09 25.18 -7.56
CA GLN A 281 35.35 26.63 -7.60
C GLN A 281 36.32 27.07 -6.51
N LEU A 282 36.25 26.48 -5.32
CA LEU A 282 37.14 26.78 -4.20
C LEU A 282 38.50 26.11 -4.33
N GLY A 283 38.72 25.24 -5.32
CA GLY A 283 39.99 24.51 -5.54
C GLY A 283 40.14 23.26 -4.67
N ASP A 284 39.07 22.81 -4.00
CA ASP A 284 39.03 21.54 -3.28
C ASP A 284 38.70 20.38 -4.23
N ASP A 285 39.63 20.17 -5.19
CA ASP A 285 39.43 19.32 -6.35
C ASP A 285 39.17 17.86 -5.96
N ASN A 286 39.89 17.32 -4.96
CA ASN A 286 39.74 15.91 -4.56
C ASN A 286 38.38 15.61 -3.91
N ARG A 287 37.87 16.51 -3.03
CA ARG A 287 36.57 16.33 -2.45
C ARG A 287 35.45 16.63 -3.47
N ALA A 288 35.69 17.49 -4.43
CA ALA A 288 34.76 17.71 -5.54
C ALA A 288 34.62 16.44 -6.41
N ILE A 289 35.73 15.73 -6.68
CA ILE A 289 35.69 14.42 -7.38
C ILE A 289 34.81 13.44 -6.63
N THR A 290 34.98 13.34 -5.29
CA THR A 290 34.15 12.44 -4.46
C THR A 290 32.66 12.75 -4.55
N ASP A 291 32.27 14.04 -4.54
CA ASP A 291 30.88 14.45 -4.72
C ASP A 291 30.34 14.04 -6.11
N PHE A 292 31.13 14.26 -7.18
CA PHE A 292 30.72 13.85 -8.53
C PHE A 292 30.73 12.32 -8.71
N ASP A 293 31.61 11.58 -8.05
CA ASP A 293 31.58 10.11 -8.02
C ASP A 293 30.27 9.59 -7.48
N TYR A 294 29.78 10.24 -6.41
CA TYR A 294 28.47 9.90 -5.84
C TYR A 294 27.34 10.15 -6.84
N VAL A 295 27.31 11.34 -7.45
CA VAL A 295 26.31 11.69 -8.47
C VAL A 295 26.32 10.69 -9.63
N ILE A 296 27.50 10.33 -10.14
CA ILE A 296 27.66 9.37 -11.26
C ILE A 296 27.27 7.95 -10.85
N LYS A 297 27.46 7.58 -9.60
CA LYS A 297 26.99 6.28 -9.09
C LYS A 297 25.48 6.19 -9.11
N MET A 298 24.76 7.27 -8.75
CA MET A 298 23.30 7.34 -8.76
C MET A 298 22.77 7.51 -10.19
N GLU A 299 23.37 8.39 -10.96
CA GLU A 299 23.00 8.68 -12.36
C GLU A 299 24.20 8.49 -13.30
N PRO A 300 24.46 7.27 -13.79
CA PRO A 300 25.63 6.98 -14.65
C PRO A 300 25.64 7.75 -15.99
N TYR A 301 24.52 8.29 -16.39
CA TYR A 301 24.34 9.04 -17.63
C TYR A 301 24.30 10.56 -17.42
N ASN A 302 24.55 11.04 -16.21
CA ASN A 302 24.61 12.48 -15.94
C ASN A 302 25.88 13.09 -16.56
N VAL A 303 25.71 13.60 -17.78
CA VAL A 303 26.81 14.12 -18.60
C VAL A 303 27.55 15.26 -17.91
N MET A 304 26.84 16.09 -17.15
CA MET A 304 27.42 17.26 -16.47
C MET A 304 28.33 16.82 -15.32
N ALA A 305 27.89 15.85 -14.51
CA ALA A 305 28.73 15.30 -13.45
C ALA A 305 29.98 14.60 -14.02
N VAL A 306 29.81 13.79 -15.08
CA VAL A 306 30.93 13.11 -15.76
C VAL A 306 31.91 14.14 -16.36
N PHE A 307 31.40 15.21 -16.97
CA PHE A 307 32.26 16.24 -17.54
C PHE A 307 33.01 17.04 -16.47
N ASN A 308 32.35 17.43 -15.39
CA ASN A 308 32.99 18.14 -14.28
C ASN A 308 34.05 17.28 -13.59
N ARG A 309 33.77 15.99 -13.39
CA ARG A 309 34.77 15.04 -12.88
C ARG A 309 35.95 14.91 -13.83
N ALA A 310 35.71 14.84 -15.14
CA ALA A 310 36.77 14.78 -16.14
C ALA A 310 37.72 16.01 -16.07
N ILE A 311 37.17 17.22 -15.87
CA ILE A 311 37.96 18.44 -15.69
C ILE A 311 38.84 18.36 -14.44
N LEU A 312 38.29 17.87 -13.33
CA LEU A 312 39.00 17.74 -12.06
C LEU A 312 40.08 16.66 -12.12
N LEU A 313 39.80 15.52 -12.75
CA LEU A 313 40.76 14.44 -12.97
C LEU A 313 41.90 14.87 -13.88
N ASP A 314 41.62 15.68 -14.92
CA ASP A 314 42.66 16.30 -15.76
C ASP A 314 43.55 17.25 -14.94
N LYS A 315 42.95 18.12 -14.13
CA LYS A 315 43.62 19.07 -13.27
C LYS A 315 44.50 18.39 -12.20
N THR A 316 44.02 17.30 -11.60
CA THR A 316 44.71 16.53 -10.56
C THR A 316 45.73 15.50 -11.12
N GLY A 317 45.83 15.37 -12.44
CA GLY A 317 46.82 14.51 -13.10
C GLY A 317 46.38 13.06 -13.34
N HIS A 318 45.12 12.71 -13.01
CA HIS A 318 44.54 11.39 -13.28
C HIS A 318 44.08 11.27 -14.74
N LEU A 319 45.03 11.41 -15.67
CA LEU A 319 44.82 11.59 -17.09
C LEU A 319 44.07 10.45 -17.78
N HIS A 320 44.34 9.19 -17.39
CA HIS A 320 43.67 8.03 -17.97
C HIS A 320 42.19 8.00 -17.62
N GLU A 321 41.83 8.42 -16.41
CA GLU A 321 40.45 8.51 -15.95
C GLU A 321 39.71 9.70 -16.61
N ALA A 322 40.40 10.85 -16.69
CA ALA A 322 39.86 12.02 -17.42
C ALA A 322 39.55 11.68 -18.88
N ILE A 323 40.43 10.94 -19.57
CA ILE A 323 40.19 10.50 -20.95
C ILE A 323 38.98 9.57 -21.06
N ARG A 324 38.74 8.68 -20.09
CA ARG A 324 37.57 7.82 -20.07
C ARG A 324 36.28 8.67 -19.96
N ASP A 325 36.28 9.59 -19.02
CA ASP A 325 35.11 10.46 -18.78
C ASP A 325 34.85 11.38 -19.96
N TYR A 326 35.88 12.08 -20.50
CA TYR A 326 35.71 12.87 -21.75
C TYR A 326 35.20 12.01 -22.89
N SER A 327 35.66 10.75 -23.01
CA SER A 327 35.19 9.85 -24.06
C SER A 327 33.73 9.46 -23.92
N ALA A 328 33.26 9.28 -22.69
CA ALA A 328 31.85 9.02 -22.40
C ALA A 328 30.97 10.20 -22.81
N VAL A 329 31.37 11.43 -22.46
CA VAL A 329 30.67 12.66 -22.85
C VAL A 329 30.67 12.84 -24.39
N ILE A 330 31.82 12.69 -25.06
CA ILE A 330 31.95 12.81 -26.49
C ILE A 330 31.13 11.74 -27.23
N LYS A 331 31.00 10.55 -26.70
CA LYS A 331 30.13 9.50 -27.27
C LYS A 331 28.66 9.94 -27.30
N GLN A 332 28.20 10.66 -26.30
CA GLN A 332 26.83 11.19 -26.26
C GLN A 332 26.71 12.48 -27.11
N PHE A 333 27.72 13.34 -27.09
CA PHE A 333 27.78 14.62 -27.77
C PHE A 333 29.00 14.70 -28.69
N PRO A 334 28.96 14.10 -29.90
CA PRO A 334 30.13 13.99 -30.80
C PRO A 334 30.73 15.33 -31.26
N ASN A 335 29.97 16.41 -31.19
CA ASN A 335 30.38 17.78 -31.58
C ASN A 335 30.70 18.66 -30.36
N PHE A 336 30.93 18.06 -29.20
CA PHE A 336 31.35 18.81 -28.04
C PHE A 336 32.85 19.13 -28.12
N TRP A 337 33.13 20.30 -28.72
CA TRP A 337 34.49 20.73 -29.11
C TRP A 337 35.42 20.90 -27.91
N THR A 338 34.92 21.49 -26.82
CA THR A 338 35.66 21.65 -25.56
C THR A 338 36.12 20.28 -24.99
N GLY A 339 35.24 19.29 -24.98
CA GLY A 339 35.58 17.94 -24.56
C GLY A 339 36.64 17.27 -25.41
N LEU A 340 36.53 17.42 -26.75
CA LEU A 340 37.55 16.92 -27.70
C LEU A 340 38.90 17.61 -27.48
N MET A 341 38.92 18.94 -27.32
CA MET A 341 40.15 19.70 -27.07
C MET A 341 40.84 19.30 -25.78
N ARG A 342 40.07 19.17 -24.68
CA ARG A 342 40.63 18.73 -23.40
C ARG A 342 41.13 17.29 -23.43
N ARG A 343 40.39 16.38 -24.11
CA ARG A 343 40.85 15.01 -24.30
C ARG A 343 42.12 14.92 -25.13
N ALA A 344 42.21 15.71 -26.19
CA ALA A 344 43.45 15.81 -26.98
C ALA A 344 44.68 16.29 -26.16
N SER A 345 44.44 17.31 -25.31
CA SER A 345 45.49 17.75 -24.35
C SER A 345 45.91 16.63 -23.40
N CYS A 346 44.95 15.87 -22.84
CA CYS A 346 45.27 14.70 -21.97
C CYS A 346 46.07 13.64 -22.77
N TYR A 347 45.69 13.34 -24.04
CA TYR A 347 46.41 12.39 -24.88
C TYR A 347 47.85 12.85 -25.16
N ARG A 348 48.13 14.15 -25.41
CA ARG A 348 49.47 14.66 -25.54
C ARG A 348 50.29 14.48 -24.29
N ARG A 349 49.73 14.79 -23.14
CA ARG A 349 50.43 14.64 -21.82
C ARG A 349 50.82 13.20 -21.47
N ILE A 350 50.08 12.19 -22.01
CA ILE A 350 50.43 10.76 -21.82
C ILE A 350 51.17 10.16 -23.03
N GLY A 351 51.62 10.98 -24.00
CA GLY A 351 52.38 10.55 -25.17
C GLY A 351 51.59 9.90 -26.30
N MET A 352 50.28 9.91 -26.25
CA MET A 352 49.41 9.36 -27.33
C MET A 352 49.11 10.39 -28.43
N THR A 353 50.15 10.91 -29.08
CA THR A 353 50.08 12.02 -30.05
C THR A 353 49.13 11.75 -31.21
N ALA A 354 49.14 10.57 -31.80
CA ALA A 354 48.24 10.21 -32.90
C ALA A 354 46.74 10.31 -32.52
N LYS A 355 46.37 9.97 -31.27
CA LYS A 355 44.97 10.12 -30.79
C LYS A 355 44.63 11.60 -30.56
N ALA A 356 45.58 12.40 -30.11
CA ALA A 356 45.38 13.83 -29.94
C ALA A 356 45.13 14.50 -31.30
N GLU A 357 45.95 14.19 -32.29
CA GLU A 357 45.82 14.74 -33.67
C GLU A 357 44.48 14.37 -34.31
N LEU A 358 43.97 13.15 -34.05
CA LEU A 358 42.64 12.77 -34.55
C LEU A 358 41.51 13.63 -33.96
N ASP A 359 41.57 13.97 -32.67
CA ASP A 359 40.55 14.86 -32.07
C ASP A 359 40.71 16.31 -32.54
N GLU A 360 41.95 16.80 -32.63
CA GLU A 360 42.25 18.15 -33.18
C GLU A 360 41.84 18.28 -34.66
N PHE A 361 42.07 17.23 -35.47
CA PHE A 361 41.62 17.21 -36.86
C PHE A 361 40.12 17.30 -36.99
N LYS A 362 39.34 16.60 -36.11
CA LYS A 362 37.90 16.72 -36.09
C LYS A 362 37.43 18.16 -35.82
N ILE A 363 38.07 18.83 -34.86
CA ILE A 363 37.77 20.23 -34.51
C ILE A 363 38.08 21.14 -35.71
N MET A 364 39.29 20.99 -36.29
CA MET A 364 39.74 21.78 -37.44
C MET A 364 38.81 21.59 -38.65
N LYS A 365 38.47 20.33 -38.97
CA LYS A 365 37.56 20.02 -40.08
C LYS A 365 36.19 20.68 -39.90
N ALA A 366 35.61 20.58 -38.68
CA ALA A 366 34.33 21.21 -38.39
C ALA A 366 34.37 22.75 -38.50
N GLN A 367 35.51 23.38 -38.13
CA GLN A 367 35.70 24.81 -38.29
C GLN A 367 35.84 25.20 -39.78
N MET A 368 36.55 24.40 -40.59
CA MET A 368 36.68 24.60 -42.04
C MET A 368 35.33 24.40 -42.72
N ASP A 369 34.58 23.33 -42.44
CA ASP A 369 33.28 23.08 -43.00
C ASP A 369 32.30 24.22 -42.69
N LYS A 370 32.33 24.76 -41.46
CA LYS A 370 31.54 25.91 -41.06
C LYS A 370 31.91 27.17 -41.85
N ARG A 371 33.21 27.44 -42.09
CA ARG A 371 33.67 28.60 -42.89
C ARG A 371 33.31 28.47 -44.36
N GLN A 372 33.27 27.25 -44.90
CA GLN A 372 32.92 26.97 -46.31
C GLN A 372 31.41 26.78 -46.52
N GLY A 373 30.58 26.94 -45.51
CA GLY A 373 29.13 26.78 -45.60
C GLY A 373 28.66 25.34 -45.89
N VAL A 374 29.57 24.35 -45.72
CA VAL A 374 29.24 22.93 -45.96
C VAL A 374 28.33 22.40 -44.88
N GLN A 375 27.08 22.11 -45.25
CA GLN A 375 26.13 21.48 -44.33
C GLN A 375 26.18 19.95 -44.45
N PRO A 376 26.24 19.17 -43.33
CA PRO A 376 26.17 17.72 -43.39
C PRO A 376 24.86 17.26 -44.06
N ARG A 377 24.94 16.40 -45.07
CA ARG A 377 23.77 15.77 -45.72
C ARG A 377 23.26 14.62 -44.87
N TRP A 378 22.28 14.90 -44.00
CA TRP A 378 21.64 13.89 -43.16
C TRP A 378 20.16 13.73 -43.50
N SER A 379 19.60 12.53 -43.27
CA SER A 379 18.16 12.34 -43.38
C SER A 379 17.41 13.27 -42.41
N LYS A 380 16.20 13.73 -42.75
CA LYS A 380 15.42 14.68 -41.92
C LYS A 380 15.28 14.26 -40.46
N ASN A 381 15.13 12.97 -40.21
CA ASN A 381 15.03 12.44 -38.82
C ASN A 381 16.38 12.41 -38.10
N LYS A 382 17.46 12.07 -38.81
CA LYS A 382 18.82 12.04 -38.24
C LYS A 382 19.34 13.47 -38.00
N SER A 383 19.01 14.43 -38.90
CA SER A 383 19.35 15.84 -38.70
C SER A 383 18.58 16.48 -37.54
N LYS A 384 17.32 16.08 -37.26
CA LYS A 384 16.55 16.55 -36.11
C LYS A 384 17.08 16.02 -34.77
N GLN A 385 17.50 14.75 -34.74
CA GLN A 385 18.14 14.15 -33.54
C GLN A 385 19.54 14.70 -33.30
N MET A 386 20.33 14.92 -34.36
CA MET A 386 21.70 15.44 -34.21
C MET A 386 21.71 16.94 -33.94
N ARG A 387 20.74 17.73 -34.44
CA ARG A 387 20.57 19.12 -34.01
C ARG A 387 20.26 19.23 -32.52
N LYS A 388 19.31 18.44 -32.01
CA LYS A 388 19.05 18.37 -30.56
C LYS A 388 20.29 18.02 -29.74
N ARG A 389 21.17 17.12 -30.25
CA ARG A 389 22.40 16.73 -29.58
C ARG A 389 23.58 17.69 -29.74
N SER A 390 23.64 18.41 -30.84
CA SER A 390 24.71 19.38 -31.14
C SER A 390 24.46 20.78 -30.58
N GLU A 391 23.20 21.09 -30.21
CA GLU A 391 22.83 22.38 -29.61
C GLU A 391 23.03 22.40 -28.09
N VAL A 392 23.25 21.22 -27.49
CA VAL A 392 23.56 21.12 -26.05
C VAL A 392 25.05 21.39 -25.84
N ASP A 393 25.33 22.58 -25.34
CA ASP A 393 26.67 22.94 -24.86
C ASP A 393 26.71 22.61 -23.34
N PRO A 394 27.40 21.55 -22.92
CA PRO A 394 27.46 21.19 -21.52
C PRO A 394 27.92 22.32 -20.60
N GLU A 395 28.80 23.23 -21.09
CA GLU A 395 29.26 24.34 -20.27
C GLU A 395 28.16 25.34 -19.91
N LYS A 396 27.11 25.49 -20.76
CA LYS A 396 25.95 26.35 -20.48
C LYS A 396 25.04 25.81 -19.40
N TYR A 397 25.08 24.50 -19.15
CA TYR A 397 24.25 23.82 -18.16
C TYR A 397 25.02 23.53 -16.86
N ASN A 398 26.30 23.94 -16.75
CA ASN A 398 27.10 23.78 -15.54
C ASN A 398 26.76 24.86 -14.51
N GLN A 399 25.54 24.80 -13.99
CA GLN A 399 25.02 25.75 -13.02
C GLN A 399 24.51 25.02 -11.77
N LEU A 400 24.50 25.72 -10.64
CA LEU A 400 23.86 25.23 -9.42
C LEU A 400 22.37 25.00 -9.65
N VAL A 401 21.87 23.86 -9.22
CA VAL A 401 20.50 23.43 -9.41
C VAL A 401 19.66 23.79 -8.20
N VAL A 402 18.48 24.35 -8.42
CA VAL A 402 17.48 24.58 -7.37
C VAL A 402 16.94 23.19 -6.94
N ALA A 403 16.90 22.94 -5.65
CA ALA A 403 16.23 21.75 -5.16
C ALA A 403 14.73 21.84 -5.45
N ASP A 404 14.17 20.78 -6.02
CA ASP A 404 12.73 20.68 -6.17
C ASP A 404 12.09 20.70 -4.77
N GLN A 405 10.96 21.40 -4.68
CA GLN A 405 10.13 21.29 -3.50
C GLN A 405 9.59 19.85 -3.48
N ASN A 406 9.81 19.14 -2.37
CA ASN A 406 9.02 17.94 -2.12
C ASN A 406 7.55 18.32 -2.34
N GLU A 407 6.81 17.50 -3.09
CA GLU A 407 5.35 17.67 -3.26
C GLU A 407 4.78 18.00 -1.88
N VAL A 408 4.18 19.19 -1.75
CA VAL A 408 3.57 19.60 -0.49
C VAL A 408 2.38 18.66 -0.31
N GLU A 409 2.50 17.70 0.60
CA GLU A 409 1.33 16.92 1.00
C GLU A 409 0.33 17.90 1.63
N HIS A 410 -0.70 18.25 0.88
CA HIS A 410 -1.77 19.11 1.36
C HIS A 410 -2.53 18.41 2.48
N GLU A 411 -2.52 19.02 3.66
CA GLU A 411 -3.29 18.55 4.78
C GLU A 411 -4.75 18.99 4.61
N TYR A 412 -5.60 18.07 4.18
CA TYR A 412 -7.04 18.31 4.11
C TYR A 412 -7.59 18.53 5.52
N LYS A 413 -8.34 19.60 5.71
CA LYS A 413 -8.92 19.93 7.01
C LYS A 413 -10.01 18.91 7.35
N SER A 414 -9.82 18.25 8.46
CA SER A 414 -10.72 17.23 9.00
C SER A 414 -10.83 17.42 10.50
N GLY A 415 -12.05 17.34 11.04
CA GLY A 415 -12.28 17.22 12.49
C GLY A 415 -11.91 15.83 13.02
N TYR A 416 -11.52 14.92 12.13
CA TYR A 416 -11.21 13.54 12.45
C TYR A 416 -9.71 13.38 12.65
N ARG A 417 -9.30 13.01 13.87
CA ARG A 417 -7.92 12.68 14.21
C ARG A 417 -7.84 11.23 14.61
N GLY A 418 -7.01 10.44 13.97
CA GLY A 418 -6.81 9.04 14.29
C GLY A 418 -5.34 8.67 14.35
N LYS A 419 -4.98 7.78 15.26
CA LYS A 419 -3.71 7.08 15.27
C LYS A 419 -3.93 5.70 14.67
N VAL A 420 -3.15 5.34 13.67
CA VAL A 420 -3.22 4.01 13.08
C VAL A 420 -2.57 3.01 14.02
N GLN A 421 -3.31 1.97 14.38
CA GLN A 421 -2.75 0.82 15.11
C GLN A 421 -1.81 0.07 14.18
N ASN A 422 -0.49 0.27 14.37
CA ASN A 422 0.53 -0.40 13.57
C ASN A 422 0.79 -1.80 14.12
N ARG A 423 0.38 -2.84 13.38
CA ARG A 423 0.95 -4.19 13.53
C ARG A 423 1.73 -4.50 12.26
N ASN A 424 3.01 -4.85 12.40
CA ASN A 424 3.76 -5.44 11.30
C ASN A 424 3.25 -6.88 11.13
N VAL A 425 2.39 -7.07 10.14
CA VAL A 425 1.86 -8.38 9.76
C VAL A 425 2.52 -8.79 8.45
N GLY A 426 3.09 -9.99 8.42
CA GLY A 426 3.61 -10.56 7.18
C GLY A 426 2.49 -10.79 6.16
N LEU A 427 2.80 -10.55 4.88
CA LEU A 427 1.89 -10.81 3.76
C LEU A 427 1.84 -12.32 3.49
N SER A 428 1.20 -13.09 4.38
CA SER A 428 1.06 -14.53 4.21
C SER A 428 -0.41 -14.93 4.03
N TYR A 429 -0.66 -15.84 3.10
CA TYR A 429 -1.97 -16.43 2.92
C TYR A 429 -2.41 -17.20 4.15
N ARG A 430 -3.71 -17.14 4.47
CA ARG A 430 -4.28 -17.92 5.56
C ARG A 430 -4.31 -19.40 5.17
N PRO A 431 -4.04 -20.30 6.15
CA PRO A 431 -3.91 -21.73 5.89
C PRO A 431 -5.22 -22.37 5.42
N MET A 432 -5.12 -23.58 4.89
CA MET A 432 -6.27 -24.38 4.48
C MET A 432 -7.12 -24.81 5.68
N TYR A 433 -8.42 -24.96 5.46
CA TYR A 433 -9.28 -25.66 6.39
C TYR A 433 -9.04 -27.16 6.34
N ALA A 434 -8.88 -27.77 7.48
CA ALA A 434 -8.67 -29.21 7.68
C ALA A 434 -9.67 -29.77 8.66
N LEU A 435 -9.83 -31.08 8.64
CA LEU A 435 -10.51 -31.82 9.74
C LEU A 435 -9.58 -31.85 10.95
N SER A 436 -10.15 -31.59 12.12
CA SER A 436 -9.42 -31.51 13.39
C SER A 436 -10.25 -32.11 14.54
N LEU A 437 -9.56 -32.44 15.62
CA LEU A 437 -10.19 -32.90 16.88
C LEU A 437 -10.45 -31.74 17.84
N PHE A 438 -10.05 -30.52 17.49
CA PHE A 438 -10.15 -29.37 18.36
C PHE A 438 -10.95 -28.26 17.68
N THR A 439 -11.70 -27.51 18.50
CA THR A 439 -12.28 -26.23 18.09
C THR A 439 -11.25 -25.14 18.25
N TYR A 440 -11.17 -24.24 17.31
CA TYR A 440 -10.35 -23.05 17.40
C TYR A 440 -11.23 -21.80 17.46
N SER A 441 -11.06 -20.99 18.51
CA SER A 441 -11.60 -19.64 18.54
C SER A 441 -10.43 -18.65 18.57
N ASN A 442 -10.29 -17.84 17.54
CA ASN A 442 -9.49 -16.65 17.66
C ASN A 442 -10.37 -15.63 18.39
N GLY A 443 -10.02 -15.21 19.60
CA GLY A 443 -10.77 -14.44 20.60
C GLY A 443 -11.86 -13.43 20.21
N VAL A 444 -12.20 -13.33 18.94
CA VAL A 444 -13.15 -12.41 18.32
C VAL A 444 -14.24 -13.15 17.54
N LYS A 445 -13.98 -14.36 17.08
CA LYS A 445 -14.87 -15.12 16.21
C LYS A 445 -15.76 -16.04 17.03
N THR A 446 -17.02 -15.70 17.16
CA THR A 446 -18.09 -16.61 17.66
C THR A 446 -18.54 -17.59 16.56
N TYR A 447 -17.98 -17.50 15.35
CA TYR A 447 -18.34 -18.36 14.24
C TYR A 447 -17.63 -19.70 14.33
N GLN A 448 -18.42 -20.76 14.45
CA GLN A 448 -17.94 -22.14 14.34
C GLN A 448 -18.10 -22.61 12.89
N ALA A 449 -17.05 -23.11 12.29
CA ALA A 449 -17.08 -23.64 10.95
C ALA A 449 -18.03 -24.86 10.87
N TYR A 450 -18.99 -24.81 9.95
CA TYR A 450 -19.97 -25.86 9.75
C TYR A 450 -19.87 -26.46 8.36
N ALA A 451 -19.75 -27.79 8.28
CA ALA A 451 -19.82 -28.56 7.05
C ALA A 451 -20.79 -29.74 7.22
N ALA A 452 -21.79 -29.83 6.36
CA ALA A 452 -22.84 -30.85 6.46
C ALA A 452 -22.29 -32.27 6.40
N GLU A 453 -21.24 -32.49 5.63
CA GLU A 453 -20.56 -33.77 5.48
C GLU A 453 -19.89 -34.21 6.78
N VAL A 454 -19.30 -33.26 7.52
CA VAL A 454 -18.67 -33.50 8.83
C VAL A 454 -19.72 -33.81 9.87
N GLU A 455 -20.82 -33.09 9.90
CA GLU A 455 -21.93 -33.37 10.81
C GLU A 455 -22.60 -34.72 10.53
N LYS A 456 -22.74 -35.10 9.26
CA LYS A 456 -23.20 -36.42 8.87
C LYS A 456 -22.25 -37.51 9.37
N PHE A 457 -20.94 -37.32 9.22
CA PHE A 457 -19.93 -38.23 9.73
C PHE A 457 -20.04 -38.39 11.26
N ASN A 458 -20.13 -37.27 11.99
CA ASN A 458 -20.26 -37.23 13.45
C ASN A 458 -21.56 -37.92 13.93
N SER A 459 -22.68 -37.85 13.18
CA SER A 459 -23.98 -38.37 13.55
C SER A 459 -24.08 -39.89 13.48
N VAL A 460 -23.31 -40.53 12.62
CA VAL A 460 -23.36 -42.00 12.39
C VAL A 460 -22.84 -42.75 13.62
N ARG A 461 -21.95 -42.14 14.39
CA ARG A 461 -21.27 -42.81 15.54
C ARG A 461 -21.64 -42.17 16.88
N LYS A 462 -22.91 -42.28 17.29
CA LYS A 462 -23.36 -41.79 18.58
C LYS A 462 -22.67 -42.58 19.73
N GLY A 463 -21.74 -41.93 20.43
CA GLY A 463 -21.24 -42.34 21.72
C GLY A 463 -19.86 -43.00 21.81
N ALA A 464 -19.14 -43.27 20.71
CA ALA A 464 -17.87 -44.01 20.76
C ALA A 464 -16.67 -43.40 20.02
N GLY A 465 -16.84 -42.30 19.29
CA GLY A 465 -15.79 -41.61 18.53
C GLY A 465 -15.58 -40.19 18.98
N GLN A 466 -14.40 -39.61 18.70
CA GLN A 466 -14.19 -38.17 18.86
C GLN A 466 -14.92 -37.39 17.78
N HIS A 467 -15.49 -36.25 18.17
CA HIS A 467 -16.16 -35.32 17.27
C HIS A 467 -15.13 -34.65 16.37
N LEU A 468 -15.35 -34.68 15.05
CA LEU A 468 -14.53 -33.98 14.10
C LEU A 468 -15.03 -32.55 13.89
N TYR A 469 -14.11 -31.61 13.83
CA TYR A 469 -14.35 -30.18 13.61
C TYR A 469 -13.65 -29.73 12.33
N VAL A 470 -14.11 -28.62 11.76
CA VAL A 470 -13.44 -27.93 10.65
C VAL A 470 -12.62 -26.77 11.22
N ASN A 471 -11.34 -26.72 10.89
CA ASN A 471 -10.41 -25.75 11.46
C ASN A 471 -9.36 -25.30 10.42
N CYS A 472 -8.95 -24.04 10.44
CA CYS A 472 -7.87 -23.48 9.59
C CYS A 472 -6.61 -23.11 10.40
N ALA A 473 -6.48 -23.54 11.64
CA ALA A 473 -5.33 -23.25 12.49
C ALA A 473 -4.49 -24.51 12.75
N VAL A 474 -3.17 -24.33 12.80
CA VAL A 474 -2.27 -25.40 13.26
C VAL A 474 -2.35 -25.48 14.77
N ALA A 475 -2.74 -26.64 15.29
CA ALA A 475 -2.82 -26.88 16.73
C ALA A 475 -1.42 -26.79 17.36
N LYS A 476 -1.26 -25.95 18.38
CA LYS A 476 -0.07 -26.00 19.25
C LYS A 476 -0.35 -27.07 20.30
N LEU A 477 0.28 -28.22 20.16
CA LEU A 477 0.13 -29.33 21.09
C LEU A 477 1.08 -29.14 22.28
N ASP A 478 0.55 -29.21 23.48
CA ASP A 478 1.34 -29.40 24.68
C ASP A 478 1.72 -30.88 24.87
N GLU A 479 2.60 -31.16 25.82
CA GLU A 479 3.09 -32.51 26.07
C GLU A 479 1.97 -33.48 26.49
N ALA A 480 1.02 -33.01 27.30
CA ALA A 480 -0.10 -33.83 27.81
C ALA A 480 -1.04 -34.20 26.64
N THR A 481 -1.39 -33.23 25.80
CA THR A 481 -2.24 -33.45 24.62
C THR A 481 -1.55 -34.35 23.60
N SER A 482 -0.25 -34.20 23.40
CA SER A 482 0.54 -35.06 22.51
C SER A 482 0.55 -36.51 22.97
N LYS A 483 0.78 -36.77 24.30
CA LYS A 483 0.71 -38.11 24.88
C LYS A 483 -0.68 -38.71 24.72
N ALA A 484 -1.75 -37.94 24.96
CA ALA A 484 -3.12 -38.41 24.81
C ALA A 484 -3.45 -38.81 23.37
N LEU A 485 -2.97 -38.02 22.37
CA LEU A 485 -3.14 -38.31 20.95
C LEU A 485 -2.37 -39.57 20.52
N LEU A 486 -1.15 -39.77 21.01
CA LEU A 486 -0.38 -40.98 20.72
C LEU A 486 -1.06 -42.23 21.31
N ALA A 487 -1.53 -42.18 22.58
CA ALA A 487 -2.32 -43.27 23.18
C ALA A 487 -3.61 -43.55 22.41
N ARG A 488 -4.25 -42.49 21.85
CA ARG A 488 -5.43 -42.65 21.00
C ARG A 488 -5.08 -43.36 19.68
N LEU A 489 -3.92 -43.06 19.08
CA LEU A 489 -3.44 -43.75 17.88
C LEU A 489 -3.24 -45.25 18.10
N ASP A 490 -2.66 -45.63 19.23
CA ASP A 490 -2.50 -47.05 19.63
C ASP A 490 -3.87 -47.74 19.75
N THR A 491 -4.82 -47.07 20.41
CA THR A 491 -6.19 -47.60 20.56
C THR A 491 -6.88 -47.74 19.22
N LEU A 492 -6.81 -46.70 18.35
CA LEU A 492 -7.42 -46.75 17.01
C LEU A 492 -6.79 -47.83 16.14
N SER A 493 -5.46 -48.03 16.23
CA SER A 493 -4.76 -49.07 15.48
C SER A 493 -5.25 -50.47 15.88
N GLN A 494 -5.38 -50.75 17.16
CA GLN A 494 -5.96 -52.02 17.63
C GLN A 494 -7.40 -52.19 17.15
N MET A 495 -8.21 -51.11 17.15
CA MET A 495 -9.60 -51.17 16.66
C MET A 495 -9.67 -51.39 15.16
N VAL A 496 -8.79 -50.80 14.38
CA VAL A 496 -8.69 -50.99 12.91
C VAL A 496 -8.32 -52.44 12.57
N ASP A 497 -7.33 -52.99 13.29
CA ASP A 497 -6.87 -54.39 13.09
C ASP A 497 -7.94 -55.42 13.46
N ALA A 498 -8.76 -55.14 14.47
CA ALA A 498 -9.86 -56.00 14.92
C ALA A 498 -11.15 -55.84 14.10
N CYS A 499 -11.29 -54.77 13.29
CA CYS A 499 -12.53 -54.41 12.62
C CYS A 499 -12.80 -55.28 11.40
N ARG A 500 -14.03 -55.85 11.32
CA ARG A 500 -14.48 -56.65 10.15
C ARG A 500 -15.62 -55.97 9.39
N ASP A 501 -16.23 -54.94 9.96
CA ASP A 501 -17.29 -54.16 9.33
C ASP A 501 -16.66 -53.02 8.49
N MET A 502 -16.91 -53.01 7.18
CA MET A 502 -16.30 -52.03 6.28
C MET A 502 -16.73 -50.60 6.55
N ALA A 503 -17.98 -50.37 6.96
CA ALA A 503 -18.46 -49.02 7.24
C ALA A 503 -17.82 -48.47 8.55
N VAL A 504 -17.65 -49.36 9.53
CA VAL A 504 -16.95 -49.01 10.78
C VAL A 504 -15.45 -48.81 10.52
N LEU A 505 -14.85 -49.63 9.67
CA LEU A 505 -13.44 -49.51 9.31
C LEU A 505 -13.13 -48.15 8.65
N ILE A 506 -13.94 -47.72 7.70
CA ILE A 506 -13.77 -46.41 7.07
C ILE A 506 -13.83 -45.29 8.11
N HIS A 507 -14.73 -45.35 9.09
CA HIS A 507 -14.82 -44.36 10.16
C HIS A 507 -13.59 -44.38 11.05
N LEU A 508 -13.06 -45.55 11.41
CA LEU A 508 -11.85 -45.69 12.21
C LEU A 508 -10.61 -45.15 11.50
N LEU A 509 -10.47 -45.49 10.21
CA LEU A 509 -9.37 -44.99 9.36
C LEU A 509 -9.43 -43.47 9.22
N MET A 510 -10.62 -42.89 8.98
CA MET A 510 -10.81 -41.44 8.93
C MET A 510 -10.40 -40.76 10.24
N GLU A 511 -10.86 -41.29 11.41
CA GLU A 511 -10.51 -40.73 12.71
C GLU A 511 -8.99 -40.84 12.94
N ARG A 512 -8.38 -42.00 12.66
CA ARG A 512 -6.93 -42.23 12.82
C ARG A 512 -6.12 -41.32 11.91
N ALA A 513 -6.54 -41.12 10.66
CA ALA A 513 -5.90 -40.21 9.72
C ALA A 513 -5.94 -38.74 10.20
N VAL A 514 -7.05 -38.31 10.81
CA VAL A 514 -7.15 -36.97 11.38
C VAL A 514 -6.19 -36.83 12.58
N VAL A 515 -6.09 -37.85 13.45
CA VAL A 515 -5.11 -37.83 14.56
C VAL A 515 -3.68 -37.77 14.00
N TYR A 516 -3.33 -38.60 13.02
CA TYR A 516 -2.02 -38.54 12.35
C TYR A 516 -1.73 -37.16 11.75
N SER A 517 -2.71 -36.54 11.10
CA SER A 517 -2.59 -35.21 10.53
C SER A 517 -2.31 -34.14 11.61
N VAL A 518 -2.97 -34.25 12.77
CA VAL A 518 -2.78 -33.32 13.91
C VAL A 518 -1.38 -33.48 14.53
N VAL A 519 -0.84 -34.70 14.63
CA VAL A 519 0.54 -34.94 15.09
C VAL A 519 1.58 -34.81 13.97
N GLN A 520 1.19 -34.34 12.80
CA GLN A 520 2.04 -34.07 11.63
C GLN A 520 2.71 -35.32 11.01
N ASN A 521 2.15 -36.50 11.24
CA ASN A 521 2.55 -37.71 10.53
C ASN A 521 1.71 -37.85 9.23
N PHE A 522 2.05 -37.01 8.25
CA PHE A 522 1.26 -36.90 7.02
C PHE A 522 1.29 -38.16 6.17
N ASP A 523 2.38 -38.92 6.14
CA ASP A 523 2.49 -40.15 5.34
C ASP A 523 1.54 -41.25 5.85
N ALA A 524 1.48 -41.43 7.17
CA ALA A 524 0.52 -42.36 7.76
C ALA A 524 -0.94 -41.92 7.52
N ALA A 525 -1.21 -40.60 7.64
CA ALA A 525 -2.52 -40.04 7.35
C ALA A 525 -2.92 -40.28 5.88
N ILE A 526 -2.01 -40.04 4.91
CA ILE A 526 -2.24 -40.27 3.48
C ILE A 526 -2.51 -41.74 3.20
N SER A 527 -1.83 -42.65 3.90
CA SER A 527 -2.06 -44.11 3.76
C SER A 527 -3.47 -44.51 4.17
N ASP A 528 -3.91 -44.09 5.40
CA ASP A 528 -5.25 -44.38 5.90
C ASP A 528 -6.35 -43.76 5.02
N LEU A 529 -6.17 -42.52 4.55
CA LEU A 529 -7.13 -41.84 3.69
C LEU A 529 -7.19 -42.49 2.30
N THR A 530 -6.08 -43.05 1.82
CA THR A 530 -6.05 -43.82 0.57
C THR A 530 -6.84 -45.11 0.73
N ALA A 531 -6.71 -45.80 1.85
CA ALA A 531 -7.53 -46.97 2.16
C ALA A 531 -9.02 -46.59 2.27
N CYS A 532 -9.36 -45.46 2.88
CA CYS A 532 -10.76 -44.98 2.88
C CYS A 532 -11.32 -44.78 1.48
N ILE A 533 -10.56 -44.14 0.59
CA ILE A 533 -10.99 -43.85 -0.79
C ILE A 533 -11.10 -45.13 -1.62
N GLN A 534 -10.22 -46.13 -1.40
CA GLN A 534 -10.30 -47.42 -2.06
C GLN A 534 -11.59 -48.19 -1.70
N ASN A 535 -12.07 -48.02 -0.46
CA ASN A 535 -13.28 -48.69 0.03
C ASN A 535 -14.55 -47.85 -0.18
N ASP A 536 -14.44 -46.53 -0.24
CA ASP A 536 -15.54 -45.60 -0.57
C ASP A 536 -15.01 -44.49 -1.49
N SER A 537 -15.12 -44.71 -2.79
CA SER A 537 -14.63 -43.79 -3.83
C SER A 537 -15.38 -42.46 -3.90
N ASN A 538 -16.52 -42.32 -3.18
CA ASN A 538 -17.31 -41.09 -3.14
C ASN A 538 -17.12 -40.31 -1.85
N ASN A 539 -16.16 -40.67 -1.01
CA ASN A 539 -15.91 -40.09 0.29
C ASN A 539 -15.24 -38.71 0.17
N ALA A 540 -16.04 -37.65 0.10
CA ALA A 540 -15.55 -36.28 -0.03
C ALA A 540 -14.61 -35.87 1.11
N LEU A 541 -14.85 -36.32 2.35
CA LEU A 541 -14.01 -35.99 3.52
C LEU A 541 -12.61 -36.63 3.41
N ALA A 542 -12.52 -37.86 2.89
CA ALA A 542 -11.25 -38.55 2.69
C ALA A 542 -10.39 -37.84 1.63
N TYR A 543 -10.98 -37.45 0.50
CA TYR A 543 -10.29 -36.65 -0.51
C TYR A 543 -9.87 -35.26 0.05
N TRP A 544 -10.75 -34.58 0.77
CA TRP A 544 -10.44 -33.31 1.40
C TRP A 544 -9.21 -33.41 2.29
N GLN A 545 -9.26 -34.31 3.30
CA GLN A 545 -8.18 -34.42 4.28
C GLN A 545 -6.89 -34.93 3.62
N ARG A 546 -6.97 -35.86 2.64
CA ARG A 546 -5.78 -36.32 1.92
C ARG A 546 -5.12 -35.20 1.11
N SER A 547 -5.91 -34.37 0.45
CA SER A 547 -5.39 -33.19 -0.25
C SER A 547 -4.64 -32.25 0.69
N VAL A 548 -5.18 -31.98 1.90
CA VAL A 548 -4.51 -31.15 2.92
C VAL A 548 -3.20 -31.81 3.36
N CYS A 549 -3.20 -33.12 3.67
CA CYS A 549 -1.99 -33.83 4.09
C CYS A 549 -0.92 -33.85 2.97
N LEU A 550 -1.32 -34.06 1.70
CA LEU A 550 -0.42 -33.99 0.55
C LEU A 550 0.22 -32.60 0.39
N SER A 551 -0.55 -31.53 0.58
CA SER A 551 -0.03 -30.17 0.52
C SER A 551 1.00 -29.90 1.63
N MET A 552 0.68 -30.29 2.87
CA MET A 552 1.56 -30.09 4.03
C MET A 552 2.85 -30.94 3.93
N SER A 553 2.73 -32.20 3.50
CA SER A 553 3.89 -33.07 3.22
C SER A 553 4.76 -32.51 2.09
N GLY A 554 4.14 -31.99 1.02
CA GLY A 554 4.83 -31.34 -0.08
C GLY A 554 5.60 -30.07 0.33
N GLU A 555 5.01 -29.23 1.17
CA GLU A 555 5.70 -28.05 1.74
C GLU A 555 6.90 -28.47 2.59
N PHE A 556 6.75 -29.46 3.44
CA PHE A 556 7.84 -29.99 4.27
C PHE A 556 9.00 -30.54 3.42
N HIS A 557 8.72 -31.32 2.39
CA HIS A 557 9.74 -31.84 1.48
C HIS A 557 10.39 -30.74 0.63
N SER A 558 9.63 -29.73 0.21
CA SER A 558 10.18 -28.56 -0.53
C SER A 558 11.20 -27.79 0.26
N VAL A 559 10.98 -27.61 1.58
CA VAL A 559 11.96 -26.98 2.48
C VAL A 559 13.25 -27.80 2.57
N GLN A 560 13.16 -29.13 2.39
CA GLN A 560 14.32 -30.02 2.35
C GLN A 560 14.97 -30.14 0.95
N GLY A 561 14.50 -29.37 -0.04
CA GLY A 561 15.05 -29.37 -1.41
C GLY A 561 14.54 -30.55 -2.29
N VAL A 562 13.51 -31.29 -1.86
CA VAL A 562 12.90 -32.38 -2.64
C VAL A 562 11.82 -31.81 -3.57
N ASN A 563 11.81 -32.22 -4.84
CA ASN A 563 10.77 -31.80 -5.77
C ASN A 563 9.40 -32.35 -5.39
N SER A 564 8.49 -31.47 -5.02
CA SER A 564 7.14 -31.80 -4.55
C SER A 564 6.04 -31.57 -5.60
N GLU A 565 6.39 -31.32 -6.87
CA GLU A 565 5.41 -30.92 -7.91
C GLU A 565 4.35 -32.00 -8.18
N ILE A 566 4.74 -33.28 -8.19
CA ILE A 566 3.80 -34.40 -8.34
C ILE A 566 2.83 -34.47 -7.17
N THR A 567 3.34 -34.32 -5.95
CA THR A 567 2.53 -34.31 -4.71
C THR A 567 1.55 -33.15 -4.71
N ALA A 568 2.00 -31.94 -5.11
CA ALA A 568 1.15 -30.78 -5.25
C ALA A 568 0.06 -30.96 -6.34
N GLY A 569 0.39 -31.65 -7.46
CA GLY A 569 -0.59 -32.00 -8.49
C GLY A 569 -1.67 -32.94 -7.98
N ARG A 570 -1.28 -33.96 -7.19
CA ARG A 570 -2.22 -34.89 -6.55
C ARG A 570 -3.12 -34.19 -5.53
N ALA A 571 -2.57 -33.25 -4.75
CA ALA A 571 -3.36 -32.46 -3.79
C ALA A 571 -4.47 -31.66 -4.50
N VAL A 572 -4.17 -31.02 -5.64
CA VAL A 572 -5.18 -30.32 -6.45
C VAL A 572 -6.25 -31.29 -6.97
N SER A 573 -5.86 -32.41 -7.56
CA SER A 573 -6.80 -33.41 -8.09
C SER A 573 -7.73 -33.97 -7.02
N ASP A 574 -7.22 -34.27 -5.84
CA ASP A 574 -8.03 -34.72 -4.70
C ASP A 574 -9.03 -33.64 -4.26
N MET A 575 -8.60 -32.38 -4.18
CA MET A 575 -9.50 -31.28 -3.79
C MET A 575 -10.57 -31.01 -4.85
N GLU A 576 -10.24 -31.08 -6.13
CA GLU A 576 -11.22 -30.99 -7.23
C GLU A 576 -12.24 -32.13 -7.16
N THR A 577 -11.80 -33.33 -6.79
CA THR A 577 -12.68 -34.47 -6.58
C THR A 577 -13.59 -34.29 -5.37
N ALA A 578 -13.05 -33.79 -4.27
CA ALA A 578 -13.85 -33.45 -3.10
C ALA A 578 -14.93 -32.39 -3.43
N CYS A 579 -14.57 -31.35 -4.20
CA CYS A 579 -15.53 -30.34 -4.68
C CYS A 579 -16.67 -30.94 -5.53
N LYS A 580 -16.40 -31.98 -6.33
CA LYS A 580 -17.42 -32.67 -7.13
C LYS A 580 -18.41 -33.41 -6.23
N PHE A 581 -17.92 -34.08 -5.19
CA PHE A 581 -18.77 -34.87 -4.29
C PHE A 581 -19.51 -34.03 -3.25
N ALA A 582 -18.95 -32.86 -2.88
CA ALA A 582 -19.56 -31.93 -1.93
C ALA A 582 -19.62 -30.48 -2.50
N PRO A 583 -20.43 -30.22 -3.55
CA PRO A 583 -20.42 -28.95 -4.29
C PRO A 583 -21.00 -27.74 -3.52
N ARG A 584 -21.56 -27.97 -2.32
CA ARG A 584 -22.06 -26.92 -1.43
C ARG A 584 -21.15 -26.61 -0.25
N ASN A 585 -20.01 -27.30 -0.15
CA ASN A 585 -19.05 -27.10 0.93
C ASN A 585 -18.07 -25.97 0.56
N ALA A 586 -18.25 -24.80 1.15
CA ALA A 586 -17.45 -23.61 0.89
C ALA A 586 -15.96 -23.78 1.20
N TYR A 587 -15.62 -24.60 2.22
CA TYR A 587 -14.22 -24.78 2.65
C TYR A 587 -13.39 -25.53 1.60
N LEU A 588 -13.99 -26.39 0.81
CA LEU A 588 -13.30 -27.09 -0.28
C LEU A 588 -12.85 -26.14 -1.38
N PHE A 589 -13.74 -25.22 -1.79
CA PHE A 589 -13.41 -24.21 -2.80
C PHE A 589 -12.36 -23.22 -2.26
N TYR A 590 -12.45 -22.84 -0.98
CA TYR A 590 -11.41 -22.05 -0.33
C TYR A 590 -10.04 -22.75 -0.40
N ASN A 591 -9.98 -24.03 -0.02
CA ASN A 591 -8.75 -24.82 -0.06
C ASN A 591 -8.20 -24.97 -1.48
N LEU A 592 -9.07 -25.20 -2.47
CA LEU A 592 -8.68 -25.27 -3.87
C LEU A 592 -8.06 -23.95 -4.34
N GLY A 593 -8.60 -22.82 -3.88
CA GLY A 593 -8.00 -21.50 -4.08
C GLY A 593 -6.58 -21.40 -3.50
N ASN A 594 -6.36 -21.90 -2.28
CA ASN A 594 -5.04 -21.93 -1.64
C ASN A 594 -4.04 -22.80 -2.43
N LEU A 595 -4.48 -23.96 -2.93
CA LEU A 595 -3.64 -24.82 -3.77
C LEU A 595 -3.26 -24.18 -5.11
N TYR A 596 -4.15 -23.38 -5.71
CA TYR A 596 -3.82 -22.60 -6.90
C TYR A 596 -2.87 -21.46 -6.61
N VAL A 597 -2.99 -20.79 -5.45
CA VAL A 597 -2.03 -19.75 -5.00
C VAL A 597 -0.63 -20.34 -4.85
N ALA A 598 -0.49 -21.51 -4.21
CA ALA A 598 0.80 -22.19 -4.06
C ALA A 598 1.47 -22.47 -5.40
N ARG A 599 0.70 -22.58 -6.49
CA ARG A 599 1.15 -22.75 -7.89
C ARG A 599 1.19 -21.43 -8.67
N LYS A 600 1.05 -20.28 -8.03
CA LYS A 600 1.02 -18.93 -8.62
C LYS A 600 -0.10 -18.75 -9.67
N ARG A 601 -1.14 -19.57 -9.63
CA ARG A 601 -2.32 -19.49 -10.50
C ARG A 601 -3.37 -18.58 -9.87
N TYR A 602 -3.03 -17.31 -9.68
CA TYR A 602 -3.84 -16.35 -8.91
C TYR A 602 -5.24 -16.12 -9.48
N ALA A 603 -5.38 -16.06 -10.82
CA ALA A 603 -6.69 -15.88 -11.45
C ALA A 603 -7.66 -17.05 -11.19
N ASP A 604 -7.14 -18.27 -11.19
CA ASP A 604 -7.95 -19.46 -10.87
C ASP A 604 -8.26 -19.50 -9.36
N ALA A 605 -7.30 -19.09 -8.52
CA ALA A 605 -7.52 -18.98 -7.07
C ALA A 605 -8.66 -18.01 -6.76
N VAL A 606 -8.69 -16.82 -7.38
CA VAL A 606 -9.76 -15.83 -7.20
C VAL A 606 -11.13 -16.43 -7.52
N LYS A 607 -11.27 -17.17 -8.63
CA LYS A 607 -12.53 -17.83 -8.99
C LYS A 607 -13.00 -18.82 -7.91
N GLN A 608 -12.06 -19.56 -7.31
CA GLN A 608 -12.42 -20.52 -6.25
C GLN A 608 -12.79 -19.81 -4.95
N TYR A 609 -12.08 -18.73 -4.60
CA TYR A 609 -12.46 -17.91 -3.45
C TYR A 609 -13.82 -17.23 -3.66
N ASP A 610 -14.14 -16.76 -4.87
CA ASP A 610 -15.46 -16.22 -5.21
C ASP A 610 -16.54 -17.27 -4.96
N ARG A 611 -16.30 -18.51 -5.41
CA ARG A 611 -17.24 -19.60 -5.18
C ARG A 611 -17.40 -19.95 -3.71
N ALA A 612 -16.31 -19.95 -2.94
CA ALA A 612 -16.36 -20.15 -1.50
C ALA A 612 -17.18 -19.05 -0.79
N ILE A 613 -17.00 -17.79 -1.19
CA ILE A 613 -17.72 -16.62 -0.65
C ILE A 613 -19.21 -16.66 -1.01
N GLU A 614 -19.56 -17.07 -2.23
CA GLU A 614 -20.96 -17.26 -2.64
C GLU A 614 -21.69 -18.30 -1.78
N LEU A 615 -20.99 -19.41 -1.47
CA LEU A 615 -21.55 -20.48 -0.65
C LEU A 615 -21.61 -20.09 0.84
N ASN A 616 -20.62 -19.34 1.32
CA ASN A 616 -20.57 -18.88 2.71
C ASN A 616 -19.87 -17.52 2.81
N SER A 617 -20.62 -16.45 2.84
CA SER A 617 -20.14 -15.07 2.93
C SER A 617 -19.54 -14.68 4.29
N SER A 618 -19.47 -15.60 5.28
CA SER A 618 -18.89 -15.35 6.60
C SER A 618 -17.45 -15.87 6.76
N ILE A 619 -16.85 -16.46 5.71
CA ILE A 619 -15.46 -16.95 5.73
C ILE A 619 -14.51 -15.76 5.52
N ALA A 620 -14.02 -15.17 6.61
CA ALA A 620 -13.12 -14.01 6.57
C ALA A 620 -11.81 -14.34 5.84
N GLU A 621 -11.30 -15.55 6.01
CA GLU A 621 -10.07 -16.05 5.39
C GLU A 621 -10.19 -16.10 3.86
N ALA A 622 -11.38 -16.39 3.31
CA ALA A 622 -11.60 -16.38 1.87
C ALA A 622 -11.50 -14.96 1.28
N PHE A 623 -12.08 -13.99 1.95
CA PHE A 623 -11.93 -12.60 1.55
C PHE A 623 -10.49 -12.11 1.67
N PHE A 624 -9.79 -12.50 2.74
CA PHE A 624 -8.40 -12.13 2.96
C PHE A 624 -7.49 -12.68 1.86
N ASN A 625 -7.55 -14.00 1.61
CA ASN A 625 -6.73 -14.65 0.59
C ASN A 625 -7.08 -14.18 -0.81
N ARG A 626 -8.38 -13.93 -1.10
CA ARG A 626 -8.80 -13.31 -2.35
C ARG A 626 -8.18 -11.93 -2.53
N GLY A 627 -8.15 -11.12 -1.47
CA GLY A 627 -7.54 -9.80 -1.50
C GLY A 627 -6.05 -9.84 -1.82
N LEU A 628 -5.30 -10.78 -1.24
CA LEU A 628 -3.90 -10.99 -1.57
C LEU A 628 -3.73 -11.46 -3.03
N ALA A 629 -4.54 -12.41 -3.50
CA ALA A 629 -4.46 -12.91 -4.87
C ALA A 629 -4.80 -11.83 -5.92
N LEU A 630 -5.77 -10.96 -5.65
CA LEU A 630 -6.09 -9.80 -6.48
C LEU A 630 -4.95 -8.78 -6.50
N SER A 631 -4.27 -8.58 -5.38
CA SER A 631 -3.08 -7.72 -5.30
C SER A 631 -1.94 -8.25 -6.19
N GLU A 632 -1.70 -9.57 -6.21
CA GLU A 632 -0.71 -10.20 -7.09
C GLU A 632 -1.07 -10.07 -8.59
N LEU A 633 -2.37 -9.98 -8.90
CA LEU A 633 -2.86 -9.71 -10.25
C LEU A 633 -2.86 -8.22 -10.62
N GLY A 634 -2.49 -7.33 -9.69
CA GLY A 634 -2.49 -5.88 -9.88
C GLY A 634 -3.85 -5.20 -9.68
N ASP A 635 -4.91 -5.93 -9.36
CA ASP A 635 -6.23 -5.36 -9.03
C ASP A 635 -6.25 -4.85 -7.59
N LYS A 636 -5.72 -3.64 -7.39
CA LYS A 636 -5.65 -2.99 -6.07
C LYS A 636 -7.04 -2.60 -5.54
N ALA A 637 -7.99 -2.32 -6.40
CA ALA A 637 -9.35 -1.94 -6.00
C ALA A 637 -10.10 -3.15 -5.45
N GLY A 638 -10.12 -4.26 -6.17
CA GLY A 638 -10.71 -5.51 -5.72
C GLY A 638 -10.03 -6.07 -4.48
N ALA A 639 -8.69 -5.93 -4.38
CA ALA A 639 -7.93 -6.30 -3.18
C ALA A 639 -8.40 -5.51 -1.96
N SER A 640 -8.54 -4.18 -2.07
CA SER A 640 -8.98 -3.32 -0.97
C SER A 640 -10.39 -3.67 -0.50
N VAL A 641 -11.33 -3.88 -1.42
CA VAL A 641 -12.70 -4.31 -1.09
C VAL A 641 -12.70 -5.65 -0.34
N SER A 642 -11.90 -6.61 -0.80
CA SER A 642 -11.82 -7.93 -0.19
C SER A 642 -11.22 -7.88 1.21
N LEU A 643 -10.12 -7.16 1.38
CA LEU A 643 -9.46 -7.01 2.69
C LEU A 643 -10.32 -6.23 3.69
N SER A 644 -11.00 -5.16 3.25
CA SER A 644 -11.97 -4.46 4.09
C SER A 644 -13.05 -5.41 4.62
N LYS A 645 -13.60 -6.26 3.75
CA LYS A 645 -14.61 -7.25 4.15
C LYS A 645 -14.05 -8.30 5.10
N ALA A 646 -12.83 -8.78 4.90
CA ALA A 646 -12.15 -9.68 5.84
C ALA A 646 -12.03 -9.05 7.24
N GLY A 647 -11.65 -7.77 7.31
CA GLY A 647 -11.56 -7.00 8.55
C GLY A 647 -12.92 -6.85 9.25
N GLU A 648 -14.02 -6.55 8.52
CA GLU A 648 -15.38 -6.52 9.06
C GLU A 648 -15.79 -7.85 9.69
N LEU A 649 -15.36 -8.96 9.10
CA LEU A 649 -15.63 -10.30 9.58
C LEU A 649 -14.70 -10.75 10.72
N GLY A 650 -13.85 -9.86 11.22
CA GLY A 650 -13.03 -10.06 12.40
C GLY A 650 -11.59 -10.53 12.12
N LEU A 651 -11.13 -10.49 10.86
CA LEU A 651 -9.73 -10.77 10.52
C LEU A 651 -8.92 -9.46 10.47
N TYR A 652 -8.51 -8.97 11.63
CA TYR A 652 -7.95 -7.62 11.81
C TYR A 652 -6.63 -7.36 11.10
N ASP A 653 -5.84 -8.40 10.86
CA ASP A 653 -4.61 -8.30 10.10
C ASP A 653 -4.84 -7.72 8.69
N ALA A 654 -6.08 -7.83 8.18
CA ALA A 654 -6.47 -7.26 6.89
C ALA A 654 -6.26 -5.74 6.82
N TYR A 655 -6.47 -5.00 7.92
CA TYR A 655 -6.25 -3.55 7.95
C TYR A 655 -4.76 -3.19 7.91
N SER A 656 -3.88 -4.01 8.50
CA SER A 656 -2.43 -3.82 8.38
C SER A 656 -1.95 -4.07 6.95
N VAL A 657 -2.52 -5.07 6.26
CA VAL A 657 -2.25 -5.34 4.84
C VAL A 657 -2.74 -4.20 3.96
N LEU A 658 -3.95 -3.70 4.17
CA LEU A 658 -4.51 -2.54 3.47
C LEU A 658 -3.60 -1.32 3.57
N LYS A 659 -3.09 -1.04 4.76
CA LYS A 659 -2.14 0.06 4.98
C LYS A 659 -0.87 -0.12 4.16
N GLN A 660 -0.28 -1.32 4.15
CA GLN A 660 0.92 -1.61 3.37
C GLN A 660 0.68 -1.43 1.87
N LEU A 661 -0.47 -1.87 1.34
CA LEU A 661 -0.86 -1.69 -0.06
C LEU A 661 -1.03 -0.21 -0.44
N ASN A 662 -1.53 0.61 0.48
CA ASN A 662 -1.68 2.05 0.26
C ASN A 662 -0.35 2.80 0.34
N GLN A 663 0.57 2.41 1.24
CA GLN A 663 1.90 3.01 1.39
C GLN A 663 2.85 2.65 0.25
N SER A 664 2.76 1.45 -0.32
CA SER A 664 3.57 1.06 -1.50
C SER A 664 3.27 1.92 -2.73
N LYS A 665 2.10 2.57 -2.79
CA LYS A 665 1.76 3.57 -3.80
C LYS A 665 2.59 4.86 -3.68
N SER A 666 3.00 5.26 -2.48
CA SER A 666 3.78 6.48 -2.28
C SER A 666 5.26 6.29 -2.64
N LYS A 667 5.81 5.09 -2.41
CA LYS A 667 7.21 4.77 -2.75
C LYS A 667 7.42 4.45 -4.22
N ALA A 668 6.50 3.77 -4.90
CA ALA A 668 6.61 3.45 -6.32
C ALA A 668 6.47 4.71 -7.22
N LYS A 669 5.75 5.76 -6.78
CA LYS A 669 5.65 7.01 -7.52
C LYS A 669 6.88 7.91 -7.37
N ALA A 670 7.63 7.78 -6.29
CA ALA A 670 8.91 8.45 -6.14
C ALA A 670 9.97 7.87 -7.10
N SER A 671 9.83 6.60 -7.53
CA SER A 671 10.74 5.95 -8.49
C SER A 671 10.31 6.08 -9.96
N ASP A 672 9.04 6.38 -10.27
CA ASP A 672 8.53 6.57 -11.64
C ASP A 672 8.55 8.05 -12.09
N SER A 673 8.84 8.98 -11.19
CA SER A 673 9.02 10.41 -11.47
C SER A 673 10.51 10.82 -11.62
N GLU A 674 11.42 9.86 -11.46
CA GLU A 674 12.83 9.95 -11.84
C GLU A 674 12.98 9.46 -13.31
#